data_ff1bfb4a3b4cbb92fc58bd669f59003b
#
_entry.id   ff1bfb4a3b4cbb92fc58bd669f59003b
#
_cell.length_a   1.000
_cell.length_b   1.000
_cell.length_c   1.000
_cell.angle_alpha   90.00
_cell.angle_beta   90.00
_cell.angle_gamma   90.00
#
_symmetry.space_group_name_H-M   'P 1'
#
loop_
_entity.id
_entity.type
_entity.pdbx_description
1 polymer ?
#
loop_
_entity_poly.entity_id
_entity_poly.type
_entity_poly.pdbx_seq_one_letter_code
_entity_poly.pdbx_strand_id
1 'polypeptide(L)'
;MQSHSGNETTPLSQRLTLLLLTENQPDFLRRALKYYSSYPCNVIVVDASPAPDAQVAERAGLQYIHNAALSETGLSARIAEGLKQVSTPFVVYAQVDSFLLPDALTEAVSFLESNERYGTCQGYSLGYQAYVDHVDYFRRDRKVHEDYASDQADERLLSFMGQSVSLLNAVTRTGLARQWFTSVPEGTERHWQEIGHMAFLVAAAALRILPIPYALHVNAGKEAEHRYGAAIAGAVKHIDPKAKAERETLARLVVSSLGNSRDLQGEQGEHAVLAGLAAMAECLETQPYQGGEKIISSAWNVALTQADAQFEPRQFVELPFYNQPLFDELAQIEFLIHLLPAGQVQMEGLESVLVKQAELLRVQSNPDAESLLSRLWQAYAHYSFSHSVVQRLADELGKSEDEDDIERAERIVAWGQRLQSDSAFDNSQLLRGMPSGKLLDWLDARDPAPAQLKKLTTQLTRRPAGSQIGILLLDLDADVFKLQATFDSLINSHYRAFKVVVFTTGGLPATTSLNDTLHFVKVTESNYVDKINQVVKQASSDWLMLAQAGEEFTRSGLLLASAELIDAGQCRAVAVDEIHRQANGTLAPLFRPGFNLDLLQSVPTLAARHWLIRRELLVEAGGYSREFPKALEFDLLLRLIEQGGMSGLAHLSEPVLIC
;
A
#
# COMPACT_ATOMS: atom_id res chain seq x y z
N MET A 1 -51.76 -13.73 34.11
CA MET A 1 -50.38 -13.49 34.58
C MET A 1 -49.59 -14.75 34.31
N GLN A 2 -48.98 -14.81 33.14
CA GLN A 2 -47.92 -15.79 32.83
C GLN A 2 -46.66 -14.98 32.63
N SER A 3 -45.72 -15.16 33.51
CA SER A 3 -44.38 -14.59 33.48
C SER A 3 -43.62 -15.18 32.31
N HIS A 4 -43.36 -14.37 31.27
CA HIS A 4 -42.30 -14.67 30.32
C HIS A 4 -40.97 -14.53 31.09
N SER A 5 -40.40 -15.65 31.46
CA SER A 5 -38.99 -15.74 31.82
C SER A 5 -38.20 -15.42 30.56
N GLY A 6 -37.68 -14.20 30.47
CA GLY A 6 -36.68 -13.88 29.46
C GLY A 6 -35.47 -14.81 29.67
N ASN A 7 -35.24 -15.69 28.69
CA ASN A 7 -33.96 -16.38 28.59
C ASN A 7 -32.90 -15.29 28.40
N GLU A 8 -32.15 -14.99 29.44
CA GLU A 8 -30.88 -14.25 29.30
C GLU A 8 -29.96 -15.11 28.40
N THR A 9 -29.87 -14.75 27.14
CA THR A 9 -28.94 -15.43 26.21
C THR A 9 -27.54 -15.22 26.73
N THR A 10 -26.83 -16.30 27.01
CA THR A 10 -25.44 -16.31 27.45
C THR A 10 -24.60 -15.44 26.51
N PRO A 11 -23.77 -14.51 27.01
CA PRO A 11 -22.95 -13.64 26.16
C PRO A 11 -22.09 -14.42 25.17
N LEU A 12 -21.89 -13.87 23.97
CA LEU A 12 -21.12 -14.55 22.91
C LEU A 12 -19.68 -14.84 23.38
N SER A 13 -19.11 -14.02 24.28
CA SER A 13 -17.79 -14.23 24.88
C SER A 13 -17.65 -15.52 25.70
N GLN A 14 -18.77 -16.05 26.20
CA GLN A 14 -18.77 -17.36 26.89
C GLN A 14 -19.02 -18.53 25.94
N ARG A 15 -19.38 -18.27 24.68
CA ARG A 15 -19.76 -19.28 23.69
C ARG A 15 -18.74 -19.43 22.57
N LEU A 16 -18.09 -18.33 22.15
CA LEU A 16 -17.19 -18.27 21.00
C LEU A 16 -15.85 -17.65 21.34
N THR A 17 -14.78 -18.25 20.86
CA THR A 17 -13.45 -17.65 20.80
C THR A 17 -13.01 -17.50 19.35
N LEU A 18 -12.56 -16.29 19.00
CA LEU A 18 -11.89 -15.99 17.75
C LEU A 18 -10.38 -16.17 17.92
N LEU A 19 -9.76 -17.04 17.15
CA LEU A 19 -8.29 -17.13 17.01
C LEU A 19 -7.86 -16.27 15.82
N LEU A 20 -7.17 -15.18 16.10
CA LEU A 20 -6.65 -14.25 15.10
C LEU A 20 -5.19 -14.60 14.81
N LEU A 21 -4.91 -15.05 13.58
CA LEU A 21 -3.60 -15.54 13.16
C LEU A 21 -2.84 -14.47 12.40
N THR A 22 -1.59 -14.23 12.79
CA THR A 22 -0.72 -13.26 12.13
C THR A 22 0.71 -13.77 11.96
N GLU A 23 1.41 -13.24 10.95
CA GLU A 23 2.82 -13.45 10.68
C GLU A 23 3.34 -12.33 9.78
N ASN A 24 4.24 -11.48 10.27
CA ASN A 24 4.85 -10.38 9.52
C ASN A 24 3.85 -9.40 8.86
N GLN A 25 2.68 -9.19 9.49
CA GLN A 25 1.62 -8.35 8.97
C GLN A 25 1.14 -7.31 10.00
N PRO A 26 2.01 -6.42 10.51
CA PRO A 26 1.67 -5.51 11.61
C PRO A 26 0.54 -4.54 11.25
N ASP A 27 0.46 -4.06 10.01
CA ASP A 27 -0.58 -3.12 9.59
C ASP A 27 -1.96 -3.79 9.54
N PHE A 28 -2.04 -5.00 9.00
CA PHE A 28 -3.26 -5.81 9.04
C PHE A 28 -3.65 -6.15 10.48
N LEU A 29 -2.68 -6.50 11.33
CA LEU A 29 -2.94 -6.82 12.73
C LEU A 29 -3.56 -5.63 13.47
N ARG A 30 -3.02 -4.42 13.32
CA ARG A 30 -3.57 -3.20 13.92
C ARG A 30 -5.02 -2.96 13.48
N ARG A 31 -5.30 -3.09 12.19
CA ARG A 31 -6.65 -2.95 11.63
C ARG A 31 -7.61 -4.03 12.15
N ALA A 32 -7.20 -5.29 12.14
CA ALA A 32 -8.00 -6.39 12.66
C ALA A 32 -8.32 -6.22 14.14
N LEU A 33 -7.34 -5.85 14.97
CA LEU A 33 -7.56 -5.60 16.39
C LEU A 33 -8.53 -4.45 16.63
N LYS A 34 -8.50 -3.39 15.82
CA LYS A 34 -9.48 -2.31 15.91
C LYS A 34 -10.87 -2.81 15.58
N TYR A 35 -11.01 -3.56 14.50
CA TYR A 35 -12.28 -4.16 14.09
C TYR A 35 -12.83 -5.09 15.18
N TYR A 36 -12.03 -6.06 15.61
CA TYR A 36 -12.45 -7.06 16.59
C TYR A 36 -12.52 -6.55 18.03
N SER A 37 -12.04 -5.33 18.35
CA SER A 37 -12.12 -4.76 19.70
C SER A 37 -13.56 -4.49 20.17
N SER A 38 -14.50 -4.32 19.25
CA SER A 38 -15.93 -4.14 19.53
C SER A 38 -16.72 -5.44 19.55
N TYR A 39 -16.06 -6.57 19.22
CA TYR A 39 -16.73 -7.86 19.17
C TYR A 39 -17.11 -8.37 20.55
N PRO A 40 -18.30 -8.91 20.71
CA PRO A 40 -18.76 -9.47 21.97
C PRO A 40 -18.24 -10.89 22.25
N CYS A 41 -17.15 -11.33 21.60
CA CYS A 41 -16.52 -12.64 21.81
C CYS A 41 -15.09 -12.53 22.34
N ASN A 42 -14.51 -13.64 22.81
CA ASN A 42 -13.09 -13.68 23.18
C ASN A 42 -12.22 -13.62 21.93
N VAL A 43 -11.13 -12.85 21.99
CA VAL A 43 -10.14 -12.78 20.91
C VAL A 43 -8.77 -13.19 21.45
N ILE A 44 -8.17 -14.18 20.82
CA ILE A 44 -6.81 -14.65 21.10
C ILE A 44 -5.99 -14.44 19.84
N VAL A 45 -4.90 -13.66 19.94
CA VAL A 45 -3.95 -13.46 18.85
C VAL A 45 -2.84 -14.50 18.93
N VAL A 46 -2.57 -15.17 17.81
CA VAL A 46 -1.43 -16.08 17.67
C VAL A 46 -0.49 -15.49 16.64
N ASP A 47 0.65 -15.01 17.11
CA ASP A 47 1.65 -14.32 16.30
C ASP A 47 2.89 -15.19 16.09
N ALA A 48 3.17 -15.51 14.84
CA ALA A 48 4.35 -16.26 14.41
C ALA A 48 5.45 -15.35 13.82
N SER A 49 5.37 -14.04 13.99
CA SER A 49 6.39 -13.08 13.51
C SER A 49 7.74 -13.30 14.20
N PRO A 50 8.88 -12.95 13.58
CA PRO A 50 10.22 -13.08 14.20
C PRO A 50 10.36 -12.33 15.52
N ALA A 51 9.66 -11.20 15.68
CA ALA A 51 9.62 -10.41 16.90
C ALA A 51 8.17 -10.10 17.29
N PRO A 52 7.85 -10.04 18.61
CA PRO A 52 6.52 -9.69 19.07
C PRO A 52 6.19 -8.22 18.77
N ASP A 53 4.91 -7.93 18.52
CA ASP A 53 4.41 -6.57 18.48
C ASP A 53 4.20 -6.06 19.92
N ALA A 54 5.08 -5.16 20.38
CA ALA A 54 5.07 -4.64 21.75
C ALA A 54 3.76 -3.89 22.09
N GLN A 55 3.19 -3.16 21.12
CA GLN A 55 1.95 -2.40 21.32
C GLN A 55 0.74 -3.32 21.51
N VAL A 56 0.76 -4.47 20.84
CA VAL A 56 -0.29 -5.49 20.97
C VAL A 56 -0.14 -6.26 22.27
N ALA A 57 1.10 -6.64 22.62
CA ALA A 57 1.39 -7.40 23.83
C ALA A 57 1.00 -6.65 25.13
N GLU A 58 1.09 -5.32 25.14
CA GLU A 58 0.76 -4.46 26.29
C GLU A 58 -0.74 -4.10 26.38
N ARG A 59 -1.55 -4.49 25.41
CA ARG A 59 -2.96 -4.11 25.34
C ARG A 59 -3.79 -4.86 26.39
N ALA A 60 -4.35 -4.13 27.35
CA ALA A 60 -5.18 -4.70 28.41
C ALA A 60 -6.42 -5.42 27.84
N GLY A 61 -6.69 -6.62 28.32
CA GLY A 61 -7.86 -7.42 27.94
C GLY A 61 -7.71 -8.27 26.67
N LEU A 62 -6.54 -8.23 26.01
CA LEU A 62 -6.23 -9.06 24.87
C LEU A 62 -5.32 -10.23 25.28
N GLN A 63 -5.67 -11.45 24.88
CA GLN A 63 -4.76 -12.59 24.99
C GLN A 63 -3.87 -12.68 23.77
N TYR A 64 -2.55 -12.49 23.95
CA TYR A 64 -1.55 -12.49 22.90
C TYR A 64 -0.53 -13.61 23.12
N ILE A 65 -0.37 -14.46 22.13
CA ILE A 65 0.57 -15.58 22.12
C ILE A 65 1.58 -15.32 21.01
N HIS A 66 2.83 -15.07 21.37
CA HIS A 66 3.91 -14.93 20.42
C HIS A 66 4.81 -16.16 20.46
N ASN A 67 5.06 -16.77 19.31
CA ASN A 67 6.01 -17.87 19.15
C ASN A 67 6.58 -17.88 17.72
N ALA A 68 7.77 -17.35 17.55
CA ALA A 68 8.44 -17.28 16.24
C ALA A 68 8.71 -18.64 15.60
N ALA A 69 8.86 -19.73 16.40
CA ALA A 69 9.05 -21.07 15.84
C ALA A 69 7.84 -21.60 15.07
N LEU A 70 6.64 -21.01 15.29
CA LEU A 70 5.43 -21.37 14.56
C LEU A 70 5.45 -20.91 13.08
N SER A 71 6.36 -20.03 12.69
CA SER A 71 6.56 -19.64 11.29
C SER A 71 6.93 -20.82 10.40
N GLU A 72 7.77 -21.72 10.92
CA GLU A 72 8.27 -22.88 10.19
C GLU A 72 7.33 -24.09 10.22
N THR A 73 6.43 -24.16 11.21
CA THR A 73 5.58 -25.33 11.47
C THR A 73 4.24 -25.33 10.71
N GLY A 74 3.87 -24.19 10.12
CA GLY A 74 2.67 -24.06 9.29
C GLY A 74 1.38 -23.72 10.05
N LEU A 75 0.28 -23.59 9.29
CA LEU A 75 -1.01 -23.09 9.77
C LEU A 75 -1.62 -23.95 10.88
N SER A 76 -1.57 -25.26 10.73
CA SER A 76 -2.18 -26.20 11.70
C SER A 76 -1.55 -26.10 13.09
N ALA A 77 -0.23 -25.95 13.17
CA ALA A 77 0.47 -25.79 14.43
C ALA A 77 0.12 -24.46 15.13
N ARG A 78 -0.04 -23.37 14.37
CA ARG A 78 -0.48 -22.08 14.90
C ARG A 78 -1.88 -22.17 15.51
N ILE A 79 -2.81 -22.81 14.80
CA ILE A 79 -4.17 -23.03 15.31
C ILE A 79 -4.14 -23.95 16.54
N ALA A 80 -3.36 -25.04 16.51
CA ALA A 80 -3.22 -25.94 17.65
C ALA A 80 -2.69 -25.22 18.89
N GLU A 81 -1.73 -24.31 18.74
CA GLU A 81 -1.20 -23.50 19.84
C GLU A 81 -2.29 -22.60 20.46
N GLY A 82 -3.03 -21.87 19.62
CA GLY A 82 -4.15 -21.05 20.08
C GLY A 82 -5.24 -21.86 20.77
N LEU A 83 -5.58 -23.05 20.25
CA LEU A 83 -6.59 -23.95 20.81
C LEU A 83 -6.29 -24.43 22.24
N LYS A 84 -5.03 -24.42 22.68
CA LYS A 84 -4.67 -24.73 24.08
C LYS A 84 -5.32 -23.76 25.08
N GLN A 85 -5.58 -22.53 24.66
CA GLN A 85 -6.11 -21.46 25.48
C GLN A 85 -7.63 -21.27 25.32
N VAL A 86 -8.27 -21.93 24.34
CA VAL A 86 -9.71 -21.81 24.11
C VAL A 86 -10.48 -22.59 25.15
N SER A 87 -11.40 -21.93 25.87
CA SER A 87 -12.29 -22.57 26.85
C SER A 87 -13.77 -22.61 26.41
N THR A 88 -14.12 -21.89 25.35
CA THR A 88 -15.49 -21.81 24.84
C THR A 88 -15.89 -23.05 24.04
N PRO A 89 -17.19 -23.38 23.96
CA PRO A 89 -17.68 -24.53 23.19
C PRO A 89 -17.47 -24.41 21.69
N PHE A 90 -17.35 -23.17 21.17
CA PHE A 90 -17.12 -22.91 19.74
C PHE A 90 -15.87 -22.08 19.54
N VAL A 91 -15.24 -22.28 18.40
CA VAL A 91 -14.07 -21.55 17.93
C VAL A 91 -14.21 -21.18 16.46
N VAL A 92 -13.66 -20.04 16.10
CA VAL A 92 -13.52 -19.59 14.71
C VAL A 92 -12.10 -19.06 14.49
N TYR A 93 -11.56 -19.23 13.29
CA TYR A 93 -10.25 -18.73 12.91
C TYR A 93 -10.40 -17.59 11.94
N ALA A 94 -9.59 -16.55 12.09
CA ALA A 94 -9.43 -15.48 11.10
C ALA A 94 -7.96 -15.19 10.87
N GLN A 95 -7.58 -14.88 9.65
CA GLN A 95 -6.33 -14.21 9.35
C GLN A 95 -6.53 -12.71 9.57
N VAL A 96 -5.45 -11.99 9.91
CA VAL A 96 -5.52 -10.55 10.19
C VAL A 96 -5.96 -9.69 9.01
N ASP A 97 -5.92 -10.25 7.80
CA ASP A 97 -6.38 -9.61 6.55
C ASP A 97 -7.87 -9.85 6.25
N SER A 98 -8.57 -10.60 7.11
CA SER A 98 -9.96 -11.00 6.93
C SER A 98 -10.88 -10.36 7.97
N PHE A 99 -12.12 -10.04 7.53
CA PHE A 99 -13.18 -9.56 8.41
C PHE A 99 -14.28 -10.62 8.47
N LEU A 100 -14.59 -11.08 9.68
CA LEU A 100 -15.77 -11.92 9.93
C LEU A 100 -16.91 -11.01 10.40
N LEU A 101 -18.11 -11.20 9.88
CA LEU A 101 -19.24 -10.31 10.20
C LEU A 101 -19.89 -10.71 11.54
N PRO A 102 -20.13 -9.75 12.49
CA PRO A 102 -20.57 -10.07 13.85
C PRO A 102 -21.90 -10.81 13.92
N ASP A 103 -22.88 -10.33 13.16
CA ASP A 103 -24.22 -10.90 13.14
C ASP A 103 -24.20 -12.33 12.61
N ALA A 104 -23.40 -12.58 11.58
CA ALA A 104 -23.24 -13.91 11.00
C ALA A 104 -22.59 -14.90 11.96
N LEU A 105 -21.60 -14.47 12.76
CA LEU A 105 -21.01 -15.31 13.81
C LEU A 105 -22.05 -15.66 14.91
N THR A 106 -22.84 -14.66 15.30
CA THR A 106 -23.90 -14.86 16.30
C THR A 106 -24.94 -15.85 15.81
N GLU A 107 -25.36 -15.74 14.54
CA GLU A 107 -26.31 -16.64 13.92
C GLU A 107 -25.76 -18.07 13.76
N ALA A 108 -24.49 -18.20 13.32
CA ALA A 108 -23.82 -19.49 13.21
C ALA A 108 -23.70 -20.22 14.57
N VAL A 109 -23.32 -19.49 15.63
CA VAL A 109 -23.25 -20.06 16.99
C VAL A 109 -24.66 -20.49 17.46
N SER A 110 -25.68 -19.66 17.28
CA SER A 110 -27.06 -19.95 17.68
C SER A 110 -27.61 -21.16 16.92
N PHE A 111 -27.28 -21.29 15.64
CA PHE A 111 -27.63 -22.47 14.83
C PHE A 111 -26.98 -23.73 15.41
N LEU A 112 -25.70 -23.72 15.71
CA LEU A 112 -24.96 -24.87 16.24
C LEU A 112 -25.44 -25.27 17.65
N GLU A 113 -25.83 -24.32 18.49
CA GLU A 113 -26.41 -24.61 19.82
C GLU A 113 -27.77 -25.31 19.71
N SER A 114 -28.57 -24.89 18.73
CA SER A 114 -29.90 -25.46 18.49
C SER A 114 -29.87 -26.79 17.75
N ASN A 115 -28.73 -27.19 17.18
CA ASN A 115 -28.62 -28.34 16.28
C ASN A 115 -27.34 -29.16 16.62
N GLU A 116 -27.43 -30.05 17.60
CA GLU A 116 -26.29 -30.84 18.11
C GLU A 116 -25.61 -31.73 17.07
N ARG A 117 -26.31 -32.21 16.04
CA ARG A 117 -25.77 -33.04 14.97
C ARG A 117 -24.79 -32.28 14.05
N TYR A 118 -24.83 -30.92 14.03
CA TYR A 118 -23.95 -30.12 13.22
C TYR A 118 -22.67 -29.79 13.99
N GLY A 119 -21.55 -30.01 13.32
CA GLY A 119 -20.20 -29.72 13.86
C GLY A 119 -19.68 -28.36 13.50
N THR A 120 -20.15 -27.84 12.36
CA THR A 120 -19.60 -26.65 11.72
C THR A 120 -20.67 -25.85 11.02
N CYS A 121 -20.58 -24.51 11.06
CA CYS A 121 -21.48 -23.58 10.41
C CYS A 121 -20.74 -22.35 9.90
N GLN A 122 -21.04 -21.91 8.68
CA GLN A 122 -20.58 -20.63 8.12
C GLN A 122 -21.64 -20.05 7.19
N GLY A 123 -21.37 -18.85 6.64
CA GLY A 123 -22.15 -18.25 5.56
C GLY A 123 -21.32 -18.05 4.30
N TYR A 124 -21.71 -17.10 3.45
CA TYR A 124 -21.03 -16.76 2.20
C TYR A 124 -19.86 -15.81 2.45
N SER A 125 -18.76 -16.03 1.73
CA SER A 125 -17.60 -15.17 1.76
C SER A 125 -17.49 -14.31 0.50
N LEU A 126 -17.05 -13.07 0.68
CA LEU A 126 -16.70 -12.14 -0.38
C LEU A 126 -15.20 -11.90 -0.39
N GLY A 127 -14.63 -11.64 -1.56
CA GLY A 127 -13.30 -11.09 -1.70
C GLY A 127 -13.36 -9.56 -1.69
N TYR A 128 -12.33 -8.88 -1.18
CA TYR A 128 -12.17 -7.44 -1.35
C TYR A 128 -10.77 -7.06 -1.79
N GLN A 129 -10.66 -6.00 -2.58
CA GLN A 129 -9.41 -5.35 -2.96
C GLN A 129 -9.49 -3.88 -2.61
N ALA A 130 -8.65 -3.45 -1.67
CA ALA A 130 -8.57 -2.05 -1.27
C ALA A 130 -7.65 -1.25 -2.19
N TYR A 131 -8.09 -0.05 -2.56
CA TYR A 131 -7.35 1.00 -3.21
C TYR A 131 -7.31 2.24 -2.31
N VAL A 132 -6.80 3.35 -2.78
CA VAL A 132 -6.69 4.58 -1.97
C VAL A 132 -8.05 5.23 -1.73
N ASP A 133 -8.93 5.20 -2.72
CA ASP A 133 -10.18 5.94 -2.80
C ASP A 133 -11.43 5.06 -2.91
N HIS A 134 -11.26 3.75 -3.05
CA HIS A 134 -12.36 2.80 -3.20
C HIS A 134 -11.97 1.38 -2.79
N VAL A 135 -12.99 0.53 -2.66
CA VAL A 135 -12.84 -0.91 -2.46
C VAL A 135 -13.65 -1.65 -3.52
N ASP A 136 -13.04 -2.62 -4.15
CA ASP A 136 -13.72 -3.55 -5.05
C ASP A 136 -14.06 -4.84 -4.30
N TYR A 137 -15.29 -5.30 -4.47
CA TYR A 137 -15.75 -6.56 -3.90
C TYR A 137 -15.99 -7.60 -4.98
N PHE A 138 -15.64 -8.84 -4.67
CA PHE A 138 -15.65 -9.95 -5.60
C PHE A 138 -16.47 -11.12 -5.05
N ARG A 139 -17.17 -11.82 -5.93
CA ARG A 139 -17.76 -13.10 -5.59
C ARG A 139 -16.64 -14.09 -5.32
N ARG A 140 -16.62 -14.70 -4.13
CA ARG A 140 -15.64 -15.72 -3.76
C ARG A 140 -16.22 -17.11 -3.81
N ASP A 141 -17.40 -17.28 -3.21
CA ASP A 141 -18.08 -18.55 -3.19
C ASP A 141 -18.93 -18.75 -4.45
N ARG A 142 -18.89 -19.97 -4.97
CA ARG A 142 -19.76 -20.41 -6.05
C ARG A 142 -21.16 -20.68 -5.50
N LYS A 143 -22.11 -21.06 -6.39
CA LYS A 143 -23.39 -21.55 -5.97
C LYS A 143 -23.17 -22.82 -5.13
N VAL A 144 -23.44 -22.73 -3.84
CA VAL A 144 -23.18 -23.78 -2.85
C VAL A 144 -24.48 -24.37 -2.37
N HIS A 145 -24.47 -25.67 -2.19
CA HIS A 145 -25.58 -26.36 -1.49
C HIS A 145 -25.52 -25.95 -0.01
N GLU A 146 -26.67 -25.63 0.57
CA GLU A 146 -26.73 -24.97 1.88
C GLU A 146 -26.71 -25.93 3.06
N ASP A 147 -27.06 -27.20 2.88
CA ASP A 147 -27.20 -28.18 3.94
C ASP A 147 -26.57 -29.54 3.59
N TYR A 148 -25.55 -29.90 4.36
CA TYR A 148 -24.84 -31.17 4.22
C TYR A 148 -25.14 -32.04 5.45
N ALA A 149 -26.37 -32.48 5.55
CA ALA A 149 -26.93 -33.10 6.75
C ALA A 149 -27.19 -34.62 6.64
N SER A 150 -26.69 -35.29 5.58
CA SER A 150 -26.81 -36.74 5.48
C SER A 150 -26.22 -37.42 6.71
N ASP A 151 -26.87 -38.48 7.19
CA ASP A 151 -26.35 -39.30 8.26
C ASP A 151 -25.12 -40.12 7.82
N GLN A 152 -24.96 -40.33 6.51
CA GLN A 152 -23.82 -41.03 5.93
C GLN A 152 -22.68 -40.07 5.63
N ALA A 153 -21.52 -40.31 6.22
CA ALA A 153 -20.36 -39.43 6.10
C ALA A 153 -19.74 -39.44 4.69
N ASP A 154 -19.81 -40.55 3.97
CA ASP A 154 -19.38 -40.66 2.57
C ASP A 154 -20.22 -39.81 1.62
N GLU A 155 -21.54 -39.76 1.82
CA GLU A 155 -22.43 -38.89 1.06
C GLU A 155 -22.12 -37.40 1.31
N ARG A 156 -21.86 -37.03 2.59
CA ARG A 156 -21.46 -35.66 2.93
C ARG A 156 -20.13 -35.30 2.28
N LEU A 157 -19.14 -36.18 2.35
CA LEU A 157 -17.82 -35.98 1.71
C LEU A 157 -17.96 -35.76 0.20
N LEU A 158 -18.68 -36.65 -0.47
CA LEU A 158 -18.85 -36.55 -1.92
C LEU A 158 -19.58 -35.26 -2.33
N SER A 159 -20.65 -34.92 -1.64
CA SER A 159 -21.45 -33.74 -1.93
C SER A 159 -20.73 -32.44 -1.66
N PHE A 160 -20.02 -32.31 -0.52
CA PHE A 160 -19.34 -31.10 -0.13
C PHE A 160 -18.01 -30.90 -0.87
N MET A 161 -17.18 -31.90 -0.95
CA MET A 161 -15.86 -31.79 -1.63
C MET A 161 -16.03 -31.46 -3.11
N GLY A 162 -17.14 -31.92 -3.74
CA GLY A 162 -17.50 -31.53 -5.11
C GLY A 162 -17.85 -30.06 -5.30
N GLN A 163 -17.98 -29.25 -4.24
CA GLN A 163 -18.19 -27.79 -4.32
C GLN A 163 -16.89 -27.00 -4.13
N SER A 164 -15.85 -27.60 -3.57
CA SER A 164 -14.53 -26.98 -3.32
C SER A 164 -14.59 -25.67 -2.52
N VAL A 165 -15.37 -25.63 -1.43
CA VAL A 165 -15.54 -24.48 -0.54
C VAL A 165 -14.62 -24.60 0.67
N SER A 166 -13.89 -23.53 1.02
CA SER A 166 -13.04 -23.52 2.22
C SER A 166 -13.90 -23.45 3.50
N LEU A 167 -13.51 -24.21 4.52
CA LEU A 167 -14.10 -24.20 5.87
C LEU A 167 -13.16 -23.60 6.92
N LEU A 168 -12.06 -23.00 6.51
CA LEU A 168 -11.05 -22.52 7.46
C LEU A 168 -11.64 -21.49 8.44
N ASN A 169 -12.51 -20.62 7.97
CA ASN A 169 -13.11 -19.56 8.77
C ASN A 169 -14.49 -19.94 9.36
N ALA A 170 -14.90 -21.19 9.28
CA ALA A 170 -16.19 -21.62 9.79
C ALA A 170 -16.20 -21.70 11.33
N VAL A 171 -17.32 -21.32 11.95
CA VAL A 171 -17.56 -21.61 13.37
C VAL A 171 -17.65 -23.11 13.57
N THR A 172 -16.76 -23.63 14.41
CA THR A 172 -16.61 -25.07 14.61
C THR A 172 -16.69 -25.41 16.10
N ARG A 173 -17.24 -26.57 16.46
CA ARG A 173 -17.20 -27.08 17.84
C ARG A 173 -15.74 -27.27 18.25
N THR A 174 -15.34 -26.67 19.37
CA THR A 174 -13.94 -26.66 19.86
C THR A 174 -13.35 -28.07 19.99
N GLY A 175 -14.17 -29.06 20.34
CA GLY A 175 -13.74 -30.47 20.43
C GLY A 175 -13.28 -31.02 19.08
N LEU A 176 -14.04 -30.76 17.99
CA LEU A 176 -13.66 -31.18 16.64
C LEU A 176 -12.41 -30.46 16.15
N ALA A 177 -12.34 -29.17 16.41
CA ALA A 177 -11.15 -28.39 16.04
C ALA A 177 -9.88 -28.95 16.71
N ARG A 178 -9.92 -29.22 18.01
CA ARG A 178 -8.79 -29.85 18.72
C ARG A 178 -8.43 -31.21 18.15
N GLN A 179 -9.44 -32.05 17.90
CA GLN A 179 -9.23 -33.40 17.37
C GLN A 179 -8.44 -33.38 16.06
N TRP A 180 -8.76 -32.47 15.13
CA TRP A 180 -8.06 -32.33 13.88
C TRP A 180 -6.65 -31.72 14.05
N PHE A 181 -6.57 -30.50 14.57
CA PHE A 181 -5.32 -29.73 14.57
C PHE A 181 -4.23 -30.34 15.47
N THR A 182 -4.57 -31.18 16.42
CA THR A 182 -3.56 -31.94 17.19
C THR A 182 -3.10 -33.21 16.49
N SER A 183 -3.80 -33.68 15.45
CA SER A 183 -3.45 -34.90 14.72
C SER A 183 -2.65 -34.65 13.44
N VAL A 184 -2.58 -33.39 12.96
CA VAL A 184 -1.85 -33.05 11.74
C VAL A 184 -0.34 -33.12 11.99
N PRO A 185 0.43 -33.95 11.24
CA PRO A 185 1.88 -34.03 11.40
C PRO A 185 2.59 -32.74 11.04
N GLU A 186 3.67 -32.44 11.74
CA GLU A 186 4.57 -31.33 11.36
C GLU A 186 5.12 -31.55 9.94
N GLY A 187 5.33 -30.47 9.20
CA GLY A 187 5.83 -30.53 7.82
C GLY A 187 4.78 -30.91 6.77
N THR A 188 3.51 -31.10 7.15
CA THR A 188 2.42 -31.26 6.17
C THR A 188 2.28 -29.99 5.34
N GLU A 189 2.30 -30.11 4.00
CA GLU A 189 2.18 -28.95 3.12
C GLU A 189 0.83 -28.23 3.31
N ARG A 190 0.83 -26.90 3.18
CA ARG A 190 -0.33 -26.04 3.48
C ARG A 190 -1.62 -26.49 2.79
N HIS A 191 -1.56 -26.81 1.50
CA HIS A 191 -2.75 -27.24 0.78
C HIS A 191 -3.32 -28.56 1.33
N TRP A 192 -2.50 -29.50 1.79
CA TRP A 192 -2.96 -30.73 2.44
C TRP A 192 -3.55 -30.47 3.83
N GLN A 193 -3.04 -29.48 4.57
CA GLN A 193 -3.63 -29.08 5.85
C GLN A 193 -5.07 -28.56 5.64
N GLU A 194 -5.30 -27.71 4.63
CA GLU A 194 -6.60 -27.12 4.32
C GLU A 194 -7.58 -28.15 3.74
N ILE A 195 -7.14 -28.97 2.78
CA ILE A 195 -7.97 -30.04 2.19
C ILE A 195 -8.36 -31.08 3.27
N GLY A 196 -7.40 -31.48 4.09
CA GLY A 196 -7.63 -32.43 5.17
C GLY A 196 -8.58 -31.89 6.23
N HIS A 197 -8.47 -30.61 6.59
CA HIS A 197 -9.39 -29.96 7.52
C HIS A 197 -10.84 -30.01 7.00
N MET A 198 -11.06 -29.66 5.73
CA MET A 198 -12.37 -29.75 5.11
C MET A 198 -12.92 -31.18 5.13
N ALA A 199 -12.11 -32.14 4.67
CA ALA A 199 -12.52 -33.53 4.63
C ALA A 199 -12.84 -34.10 6.03
N PHE A 200 -12.01 -33.75 7.04
CA PHE A 200 -12.24 -34.16 8.42
C PHE A 200 -13.55 -33.59 8.98
N LEU A 201 -13.79 -32.27 8.85
CA LEU A 201 -14.99 -31.64 9.42
C LEU A 201 -16.28 -32.24 8.83
N VAL A 202 -16.30 -32.40 7.51
CA VAL A 202 -17.46 -32.93 6.79
C VAL A 202 -17.68 -34.42 7.09
N ALA A 203 -16.61 -35.20 7.26
CA ALA A 203 -16.69 -36.57 7.69
C ALA A 203 -17.19 -36.71 9.14
N ALA A 204 -16.72 -35.84 10.03
CA ALA A 204 -16.99 -35.93 11.47
C ALA A 204 -18.42 -35.59 11.84
N ALA A 205 -19.05 -34.61 11.18
CA ALA A 205 -20.38 -34.13 11.52
C ALA A 205 -21.11 -33.46 10.34
N ALA A 206 -22.40 -33.22 10.49
CA ALA A 206 -23.16 -32.39 9.54
C ALA A 206 -22.61 -30.95 9.50
N LEU A 207 -22.82 -30.30 8.36
CA LEU A 207 -22.33 -28.93 8.11
C LEU A 207 -23.47 -28.09 7.54
N ARG A 208 -23.57 -26.82 7.96
CA ARG A 208 -24.53 -25.85 7.45
C ARG A 208 -23.83 -24.65 6.85
N ILE A 209 -24.29 -24.23 5.66
CA ILE A 209 -23.94 -22.92 5.09
C ILE A 209 -25.21 -22.08 5.13
N LEU A 210 -25.17 -20.98 5.88
CA LEU A 210 -26.28 -20.03 6.02
C LEU A 210 -26.32 -19.09 4.81
N PRO A 211 -27.52 -18.70 4.35
CA PRO A 211 -27.69 -17.79 3.22
C PRO A 211 -27.47 -16.31 3.63
N ILE A 212 -26.38 -16.03 4.30
CA ILE A 212 -26.00 -14.70 4.82
C ILE A 212 -24.56 -14.38 4.46
N PRO A 213 -24.20 -13.08 4.29
CA PRO A 213 -22.81 -12.66 4.20
C PRO A 213 -22.10 -13.01 5.52
N TYR A 214 -20.91 -13.54 5.44
CA TYR A 214 -20.23 -14.11 6.60
C TYR A 214 -18.82 -13.56 6.79
N ALA A 215 -18.04 -13.45 5.73
CA ALA A 215 -16.65 -13.06 5.78
C ALA A 215 -16.22 -12.26 4.56
N LEU A 216 -15.27 -11.35 4.78
CA LEU A 216 -14.54 -10.63 3.75
C LEU A 216 -13.08 -11.03 3.80
N HIS A 217 -12.50 -11.42 2.67
CA HIS A 217 -11.11 -11.82 2.56
C HIS A 217 -10.38 -10.94 1.56
N VAL A 218 -9.13 -10.57 1.85
CA VAL A 218 -8.29 -9.87 0.88
C VAL A 218 -8.21 -10.71 -0.40
N ASN A 219 -8.48 -10.08 -1.53
CA ASN A 219 -8.22 -10.67 -2.82
C ASN A 219 -6.71 -10.57 -3.09
N ALA A 220 -6.01 -11.69 -3.01
CA ALA A 220 -4.58 -11.79 -3.18
C ALA A 220 -4.09 -11.49 -4.62
N GLY A 221 -5.02 -11.07 -5.50
CA GLY A 221 -4.78 -10.85 -6.92
C GLY A 221 -4.86 -12.14 -7.75
N LYS A 222 -5.25 -11.99 -9.01
CA LYS A 222 -5.51 -13.11 -9.92
C LYS A 222 -4.36 -14.12 -10.02
N GLU A 223 -3.12 -13.66 -9.97
CA GLU A 223 -1.95 -14.54 -10.09
C GLU A 223 -1.70 -15.40 -8.83
N ALA A 224 -1.87 -14.83 -7.64
CA ALA A 224 -1.65 -15.58 -6.39
C ALA A 224 -2.78 -16.60 -6.16
N GLU A 225 -4.02 -16.20 -6.39
CA GLU A 225 -5.17 -17.11 -6.31
C GLU A 225 -5.12 -18.20 -7.38
N HIS A 226 -4.72 -17.85 -8.59
CA HIS A 226 -4.52 -18.84 -9.66
C HIS A 226 -3.41 -19.84 -9.32
N ARG A 227 -2.29 -19.38 -8.76
CA ARG A 227 -1.19 -20.28 -8.32
C ARG A 227 -1.64 -21.22 -7.20
N TYR A 228 -2.38 -20.71 -6.23
CA TYR A 228 -2.87 -21.53 -5.12
C TYR A 228 -3.93 -22.53 -5.59
N GLY A 229 -4.90 -22.10 -6.39
CA GLY A 229 -5.90 -22.97 -7.01
C GLY A 229 -5.28 -24.04 -7.91
N ALA A 230 -4.23 -23.68 -8.67
CA ALA A 230 -3.48 -24.62 -9.49
C ALA A 230 -2.70 -25.64 -8.63
N ALA A 231 -2.15 -25.23 -7.49
CA ALA A 231 -1.48 -26.13 -6.56
C ALA A 231 -2.46 -27.16 -5.97
N ILE A 232 -3.65 -26.72 -5.52
CA ILE A 232 -4.72 -27.61 -5.05
C ILE A 232 -5.15 -28.56 -6.16
N ALA A 233 -5.45 -28.04 -7.36
CA ALA A 233 -5.86 -28.85 -8.49
C ALA A 233 -4.77 -29.88 -8.86
N GLY A 234 -3.51 -29.48 -8.87
CA GLY A 234 -2.37 -30.35 -9.07
C GLY A 234 -2.32 -31.48 -8.04
N ALA A 235 -2.42 -31.14 -6.75
CA ALA A 235 -2.37 -32.09 -5.66
C ALA A 235 -3.46 -33.17 -5.75
N VAL A 236 -4.69 -32.78 -6.05
CA VAL A 236 -5.82 -33.74 -6.11
C VAL A 236 -5.91 -34.50 -7.43
N LYS A 237 -5.35 -34.00 -8.52
CA LYS A 237 -5.46 -34.57 -9.88
C LYS A 237 -4.22 -35.36 -10.34
N HIS A 238 -3.04 -35.08 -9.80
CA HIS A 238 -1.79 -35.62 -10.34
C HIS A 238 -1.78 -37.16 -10.32
N ILE A 239 -1.36 -37.74 -11.45
CA ILE A 239 -1.37 -39.19 -11.66
C ILE A 239 -0.05 -39.84 -11.15
N ASP A 240 0.95 -39.01 -10.87
CA ASP A 240 2.24 -39.55 -10.46
C ASP A 240 2.18 -40.31 -9.11
N PRO A 241 3.10 -41.26 -8.87
CA PRO A 241 3.10 -42.09 -7.67
C PRO A 241 3.22 -41.30 -6.36
N LYS A 242 3.92 -40.15 -6.36
CA LYS A 242 4.11 -39.32 -5.19
C LYS A 242 2.81 -38.68 -4.77
N ALA A 243 2.12 -38.00 -5.68
CA ALA A 243 0.83 -37.35 -5.41
C ALA A 243 -0.24 -38.38 -4.99
N LYS A 244 -0.22 -39.56 -5.58
CA LYS A 244 -1.08 -40.67 -5.14
C LYS A 244 -0.81 -41.07 -3.70
N ALA A 245 0.44 -41.26 -3.31
CA ALA A 245 0.83 -41.64 -1.96
C ALA A 245 0.47 -40.52 -0.93
N GLU A 246 0.58 -39.27 -1.31
CA GLU A 246 0.18 -38.15 -0.48
C GLU A 246 -1.34 -38.14 -0.22
N ARG A 247 -2.17 -38.37 -1.24
CA ARG A 247 -3.62 -38.50 -1.09
C ARG A 247 -4.02 -39.67 -0.20
N GLU A 248 -3.39 -40.83 -0.39
CA GLU A 248 -3.60 -42.01 0.47
C GLU A 248 -3.18 -41.74 1.92
N THR A 249 -2.08 -41.02 2.12
CA THR A 249 -1.62 -40.61 3.44
C THR A 249 -2.61 -39.66 4.11
N LEU A 250 -3.14 -38.65 3.35
CA LEU A 250 -4.17 -37.75 3.84
C LEU A 250 -5.44 -38.50 4.19
N ALA A 251 -5.90 -39.42 3.35
CA ALA A 251 -7.10 -40.23 3.62
C ALA A 251 -6.96 -41.02 4.93
N ARG A 252 -5.82 -41.69 5.14
CA ARG A 252 -5.50 -42.39 6.40
C ARG A 252 -5.47 -41.45 7.60
N LEU A 253 -4.89 -40.23 7.45
CA LEU A 253 -4.87 -39.24 8.51
C LEU A 253 -6.29 -38.81 8.90
N VAL A 254 -7.12 -38.49 7.92
CA VAL A 254 -8.54 -38.10 8.16
C VAL A 254 -9.27 -39.22 8.90
N VAL A 255 -9.21 -40.46 8.41
CA VAL A 255 -9.92 -41.59 9.02
C VAL A 255 -9.40 -41.87 10.43
N SER A 256 -8.08 -41.87 10.65
CA SER A 256 -7.49 -42.09 11.99
C SER A 256 -7.88 -40.97 12.97
N SER A 257 -8.02 -39.73 12.48
CA SER A 257 -8.44 -38.58 13.29
C SER A 257 -9.91 -38.65 13.70
N LEU A 258 -10.78 -39.36 12.98
CA LEU A 258 -12.18 -39.57 13.33
C LEU A 258 -12.35 -40.52 14.54
N GLY A 259 -11.34 -41.28 14.89
CA GLY A 259 -11.39 -42.20 16.02
C GLY A 259 -12.32 -43.39 15.79
N ASN A 260 -13.18 -43.71 16.80
CA ASN A 260 -14.11 -44.81 16.74
C ASN A 260 -15.47 -44.49 16.06
N SER A 261 -15.49 -43.54 15.12
CA SER A 261 -16.72 -43.26 14.33
C SER A 261 -17.15 -44.54 13.62
N ARG A 262 -18.43 -44.91 13.74
CA ARG A 262 -18.97 -46.18 13.15
C ARG A 262 -19.08 -46.11 11.63
N ASP A 263 -19.12 -44.91 11.06
CA ASP A 263 -19.51 -44.72 9.65
C ASP A 263 -18.34 -44.72 8.67
N LEU A 264 -17.11 -44.46 9.14
CA LEU A 264 -15.90 -44.44 8.31
C LEU A 264 -14.73 -45.11 9.05
N GLN A 265 -14.50 -46.41 8.82
CA GLN A 265 -13.38 -47.15 9.42
C GLN A 265 -12.58 -47.88 8.36
N GLY A 266 -11.26 -48.00 8.61
CA GLY A 266 -10.36 -48.76 7.79
C GLY A 266 -10.39 -48.38 6.31
N GLU A 267 -10.21 -49.34 5.43
CA GLU A 267 -10.12 -49.14 3.98
C GLU A 267 -11.38 -48.51 3.37
N GLN A 268 -12.57 -48.80 3.94
CA GLN A 268 -13.83 -48.18 3.45
C GLN A 268 -13.85 -46.68 3.71
N GLY A 269 -13.41 -46.25 4.89
CA GLY A 269 -13.27 -44.82 5.20
C GLY A 269 -12.25 -44.12 4.33
N GLU A 270 -11.10 -44.73 4.08
CA GLU A 270 -10.07 -44.21 3.19
C GLU A 270 -10.62 -44.06 1.75
N HIS A 271 -11.36 -45.03 1.25
CA HIS A 271 -12.01 -44.96 -0.06
C HIS A 271 -13.03 -43.79 -0.14
N ALA A 272 -13.82 -43.56 0.91
CA ALA A 272 -14.77 -42.45 0.93
C ALA A 272 -14.07 -41.08 0.86
N VAL A 273 -12.96 -40.89 1.61
CA VAL A 273 -12.17 -39.67 1.53
C VAL A 273 -11.56 -39.49 0.13
N LEU A 274 -10.98 -40.56 -0.44
CA LEU A 274 -10.42 -40.53 -1.80
C LEU A 274 -11.48 -40.21 -2.86
N ALA A 275 -12.72 -40.71 -2.70
CA ALA A 275 -13.84 -40.36 -3.58
C ALA A 275 -14.22 -38.88 -3.47
N GLY A 276 -14.22 -38.31 -2.25
CA GLY A 276 -14.39 -36.87 -2.03
C GLY A 276 -13.28 -36.03 -2.71
N LEU A 277 -12.01 -36.47 -2.62
CA LEU A 277 -10.91 -35.80 -3.33
C LEU A 277 -11.06 -35.89 -4.85
N ALA A 278 -11.56 -37.00 -5.38
CA ALA A 278 -11.86 -37.16 -6.81
C ALA A 278 -12.99 -36.22 -7.27
N ALA A 279 -14.05 -36.08 -6.46
CA ALA A 279 -15.12 -35.12 -6.73
C ALA A 279 -14.62 -33.67 -6.71
N MET A 280 -13.72 -33.32 -5.79
CA MET A 280 -13.05 -32.01 -5.76
C MET A 280 -12.21 -31.79 -7.03
N ALA A 281 -11.48 -32.79 -7.47
CA ALA A 281 -10.68 -32.74 -8.72
C ALA A 281 -11.59 -32.48 -9.93
N GLU A 282 -12.70 -33.18 -10.05
CA GLU A 282 -13.70 -32.99 -11.12
C GLU A 282 -14.32 -31.59 -11.08
N CYS A 283 -14.67 -31.09 -9.90
CA CYS A 283 -15.16 -29.72 -9.73
C CYS A 283 -14.14 -28.68 -10.24
N LEU A 284 -12.86 -28.82 -9.88
CA LEU A 284 -11.80 -27.91 -10.30
C LEU A 284 -11.47 -28.00 -11.80
N GLU A 285 -11.79 -29.14 -12.45
CA GLU A 285 -11.66 -29.30 -13.92
C GLU A 285 -12.80 -28.66 -14.67
N THR A 286 -14.03 -28.94 -14.24
CA THR A 286 -15.23 -28.48 -14.93
C THR A 286 -15.52 -27.01 -14.67
N GLN A 287 -15.07 -26.51 -13.54
CA GLN A 287 -15.28 -25.13 -13.12
C GLN A 287 -13.95 -24.56 -12.58
N PRO A 288 -12.96 -24.29 -13.44
CA PRO A 288 -11.72 -23.69 -12.99
C PRO A 288 -12.04 -22.38 -12.27
N TYR A 289 -11.34 -22.13 -11.16
CA TYR A 289 -11.47 -20.89 -10.41
C TYR A 289 -11.07 -19.71 -11.33
N GLN A 290 -12.08 -19.01 -11.82
CA GLN A 290 -11.88 -17.73 -12.47
C GLN A 290 -11.95 -16.71 -11.35
N GLY A 291 -10.80 -16.15 -10.98
CA GLY A 291 -10.69 -15.16 -9.91
C GLY A 291 -11.89 -14.23 -9.91
N GLY A 292 -12.50 -14.02 -8.77
CA GLY A 292 -13.90 -13.67 -8.55
C GLY A 292 -14.43 -12.57 -9.44
N GLU A 293 -15.65 -12.74 -9.89
CA GLU A 293 -16.38 -11.69 -10.59
C GLU A 293 -16.54 -10.49 -9.66
N LYS A 294 -16.14 -9.31 -10.14
CA LYS A 294 -16.35 -8.06 -9.41
C LYS A 294 -17.83 -7.74 -9.38
N ILE A 295 -18.39 -7.72 -8.18
CA ILE A 295 -19.82 -7.55 -7.96
C ILE A 295 -20.22 -6.17 -7.45
N ILE A 296 -19.34 -5.52 -6.67
CA ILE A 296 -19.56 -4.19 -6.09
C ILE A 296 -18.27 -3.38 -6.25
N SER A 297 -18.40 -2.10 -6.52
CA SER A 297 -17.37 -1.08 -6.28
C SER A 297 -17.92 -0.07 -5.31
N SER A 298 -17.06 0.44 -4.44
CA SER A 298 -17.38 1.59 -3.63
C SER A 298 -16.64 2.83 -4.12
N ALA A 299 -17.06 3.99 -3.64
CA ALA A 299 -16.31 5.22 -3.70
C ALA A 299 -16.63 6.05 -2.46
N TRP A 300 -15.61 6.73 -1.90
CA TRP A 300 -15.83 7.69 -0.83
C TRP A 300 -16.15 9.05 -1.43
N ASN A 301 -17.32 9.59 -1.11
CA ASN A 301 -17.71 10.92 -1.56
C ASN A 301 -17.10 11.98 -0.64
N VAL A 302 -15.91 12.46 -0.98
CA VAL A 302 -15.20 13.53 -0.26
C VAL A 302 -15.88 14.91 -0.36
N ALA A 303 -16.81 15.11 -1.30
CA ALA A 303 -17.54 16.35 -1.46
C ALA A 303 -18.72 16.48 -0.48
N LEU A 304 -19.19 15.37 0.06
CA LEU A 304 -20.23 15.37 1.08
C LEU A 304 -19.59 15.49 2.46
N THR A 305 -20.23 16.24 3.31
CA THR A 305 -19.88 16.60 4.68
C THR A 305 -19.94 15.45 5.69
N GLN A 306 -20.37 14.30 5.24
CA GLN A 306 -20.16 13.00 5.84
C GLN A 306 -19.52 12.17 4.76
N ALA A 307 -18.24 11.84 4.93
CA ALA A 307 -17.58 10.90 4.05
C ALA A 307 -18.21 9.52 4.29
N ASP A 308 -19.13 9.16 3.44
CA ASP A 308 -19.78 7.85 3.42
C ASP A 308 -19.37 7.12 2.15
N ALA A 309 -19.15 5.81 2.28
CA ALA A 309 -18.94 4.95 1.14
C ALA A 309 -20.23 4.87 0.32
N GLN A 310 -20.11 5.14 -0.98
CA GLN A 310 -21.18 4.91 -1.93
C GLN A 310 -20.88 3.62 -2.69
N PHE A 311 -21.88 2.75 -2.77
CA PHE A 311 -21.74 1.44 -3.40
C PHE A 311 -22.39 1.42 -4.76
N GLU A 312 -21.64 1.04 -5.80
CA GLU A 312 -22.13 0.81 -7.14
C GLU A 312 -22.16 -0.70 -7.41
N PRO A 313 -23.35 -1.34 -7.35
CA PRO A 313 -23.50 -2.73 -7.72
C PRO A 313 -23.34 -2.90 -9.23
N ARG A 314 -22.46 -3.81 -9.64
CA ARG A 314 -22.39 -4.25 -11.03
C ARG A 314 -23.37 -5.37 -11.28
N GLN A 315 -24.44 -5.08 -12.01
CA GLN A 315 -25.53 -5.98 -12.38
C GLN A 315 -26.28 -6.58 -11.18
N PHE A 316 -27.52 -6.98 -11.40
CA PHE A 316 -28.36 -7.67 -10.42
C PHE A 316 -27.69 -8.98 -9.99
N VAL A 317 -26.84 -8.90 -8.98
CA VAL A 317 -26.37 -10.09 -8.32
C VAL A 317 -27.53 -10.58 -7.49
N GLU A 318 -28.13 -11.69 -7.88
CA GLU A 318 -29.13 -12.39 -7.09
C GLU A 318 -28.52 -13.02 -5.83
N LEU A 319 -27.98 -12.14 -4.95
CA LEU A 319 -27.56 -12.55 -3.63
C LEU A 319 -28.71 -12.22 -2.67
N PRO A 320 -29.25 -13.21 -1.94
CA PRO A 320 -30.42 -13.02 -1.08
C PRO A 320 -30.18 -12.03 0.06
N PHE A 321 -28.93 -11.68 0.34
CA PHE A 321 -28.49 -10.76 1.41
C PHE A 321 -28.00 -9.41 0.90
N TYR A 322 -28.24 -9.09 -0.37
CA TYR A 322 -27.85 -7.81 -0.97
C TYR A 322 -28.82 -6.70 -0.54
N ASN A 323 -28.61 -6.16 0.65
CA ASN A 323 -29.52 -5.25 1.32
C ASN A 323 -28.79 -4.14 2.07
N GLN A 324 -29.53 -3.16 2.58
CA GLN A 324 -28.96 -2.02 3.31
C GLN A 324 -28.10 -2.43 4.51
N PRO A 325 -28.47 -3.40 5.37
CA PRO A 325 -27.61 -3.83 6.47
C PRO A 325 -26.20 -4.30 6.03
N LEU A 326 -26.09 -4.99 4.88
CA LEU A 326 -24.79 -5.36 4.34
C LEU A 326 -23.97 -4.12 3.95
N PHE A 327 -24.59 -3.15 3.28
CA PHE A 327 -23.90 -1.93 2.89
C PHE A 327 -23.45 -1.08 4.09
N ASP A 328 -24.27 -1.03 5.13
CA ASP A 328 -23.91 -0.34 6.38
C ASP A 328 -22.69 -0.99 7.04
N GLU A 329 -22.62 -2.32 7.05
CA GLU A 329 -21.46 -3.07 7.55
C GLU A 329 -20.23 -2.86 6.66
N LEU A 330 -20.38 -2.92 5.33
CA LEU A 330 -19.29 -2.66 4.40
C LEU A 330 -18.75 -1.23 4.56
N ALA A 331 -19.62 -0.24 4.78
CA ALA A 331 -19.18 1.15 5.00
C ALA A 331 -18.32 1.30 6.26
N GLN A 332 -18.65 0.59 7.35
CA GLN A 332 -17.85 0.58 8.57
C GLN A 332 -16.48 -0.09 8.34
N ILE A 333 -16.47 -1.21 7.63
CA ILE A 333 -15.23 -1.92 7.28
C ILE A 333 -14.35 -1.06 6.37
N GLU A 334 -14.93 -0.41 5.36
CA GLU A 334 -14.19 0.48 4.47
C GLU A 334 -13.61 1.70 5.18
N PHE A 335 -14.35 2.28 6.13
CA PHE A 335 -13.81 3.34 6.97
C PHE A 335 -12.51 2.90 7.65
N LEU A 336 -12.49 1.68 8.23
CA LEU A 336 -11.28 1.13 8.85
C LEU A 336 -10.18 0.79 7.83
N ILE A 337 -10.54 0.31 6.64
CA ILE A 337 -9.59 0.03 5.56
C ILE A 337 -8.85 1.30 5.13
N HIS A 338 -9.54 2.42 5.03
CA HIS A 338 -8.94 3.69 4.65
C HIS A 338 -8.23 4.39 5.81
N LEU A 339 -8.76 4.27 7.03
CA LEU A 339 -8.15 4.84 8.24
C LEU A 339 -6.83 4.13 8.62
N LEU A 340 -6.80 2.80 8.49
CA LEU A 340 -5.68 1.92 8.80
C LEU A 340 -5.30 1.12 7.54
N PRO A 341 -4.68 1.77 6.56
CA PRO A 341 -4.37 1.13 5.29
C PRO A 341 -3.37 -0.01 5.49
N ALA A 342 -3.57 -1.09 4.72
CA ALA A 342 -2.74 -2.28 4.77
C ALA A 342 -2.80 -3.04 3.45
N GLY A 343 -1.73 -3.79 3.14
CA GLY A 343 -1.62 -4.55 1.91
C GLY A 343 -0.94 -3.80 0.78
N GLN A 344 -0.21 -4.54 -0.04
CA GLN A 344 0.72 -3.99 -1.03
C GLN A 344 0.04 -3.00 -1.99
N VAL A 345 -1.08 -3.38 -2.61
CA VAL A 345 -1.76 -2.57 -3.63
C VAL A 345 -2.23 -1.23 -3.06
N GLN A 346 -2.85 -1.24 -1.87
CA GLN A 346 -3.32 -0.01 -1.23
C GLN A 346 -2.14 0.86 -0.81
N MET A 347 -1.10 0.28 -0.21
CA MET A 347 0.06 1.02 0.29
C MET A 347 0.89 1.63 -0.83
N GLU A 348 1.09 0.93 -1.95
CA GLU A 348 1.78 1.49 -3.13
C GLU A 348 1.03 2.67 -3.75
N GLY A 349 -0.29 2.56 -3.89
CA GLY A 349 -1.13 3.66 -4.35
C GLY A 349 -1.12 4.85 -3.37
N LEU A 350 -1.17 4.56 -2.08
CA LEU A 350 -1.18 5.57 -1.02
C LEU A 350 0.15 6.35 -0.96
N GLU A 351 1.28 5.69 -1.16
CA GLU A 351 2.60 6.36 -1.18
C GLU A 351 2.63 7.50 -2.19
N SER A 352 2.18 7.25 -3.41
CA SER A 352 2.07 8.25 -4.48
C SER A 352 1.19 9.45 -4.08
N VAL A 353 0.05 9.15 -3.48
CA VAL A 353 -0.92 10.17 -3.04
C VAL A 353 -0.36 11.01 -1.88
N LEU A 354 0.29 10.38 -0.91
CA LEU A 354 0.88 11.08 0.22
C LEU A 354 2.10 11.94 -0.17
N VAL A 355 2.87 11.54 -1.19
CA VAL A 355 3.93 12.38 -1.76
C VAL A 355 3.33 13.66 -2.34
N LYS A 356 2.28 13.55 -3.18
CA LYS A 356 1.57 14.72 -3.73
C LYS A 356 0.98 15.61 -2.63
N GLN A 357 0.38 14.98 -1.62
CA GLN A 357 -0.18 15.70 -0.47
C GLN A 357 0.91 16.46 0.29
N ALA A 358 2.06 15.85 0.53
CA ALA A 358 3.20 16.49 1.19
C ALA A 358 3.73 17.69 0.38
N GLU A 359 3.75 17.60 -0.94
CA GLU A 359 4.13 18.70 -1.84
C GLU A 359 3.16 19.88 -1.78
N LEU A 360 1.85 19.59 -1.79
CA LEU A 360 0.82 20.62 -1.62
C LEU A 360 0.91 21.34 -0.26
N LEU A 361 1.35 20.62 0.78
CA LEU A 361 1.45 21.11 2.16
C LEU A 361 2.77 21.81 2.49
N ARG A 362 3.74 21.84 1.56
CA ARG A 362 5.00 22.57 1.76
C ARG A 362 4.75 24.04 2.08
N VAL A 363 5.56 24.57 2.98
CA VAL A 363 5.52 25.98 3.36
C VAL A 363 6.01 26.82 2.19
N GLN A 364 5.16 27.73 1.70
CA GLN A 364 5.53 28.74 0.71
C GLN A 364 6.06 30.01 1.39
N SER A 365 6.88 30.75 0.68
CA SER A 365 7.54 31.95 1.22
C SER A 365 6.57 33.11 1.50
N ASN A 366 5.45 33.22 0.74
CA ASN A 366 4.41 34.22 0.90
C ASN A 366 3.05 33.63 0.45
N PRO A 367 2.45 32.70 1.21
CA PRO A 367 1.15 32.16 0.83
C PRO A 367 0.07 33.22 1.08
N ASP A 368 -0.70 33.57 0.06
CA ASP A 368 -2.00 34.23 0.27
C ASP A 368 -3.01 33.19 0.80
N ALA A 369 -4.03 33.67 1.51
CA ALA A 369 -5.00 32.80 2.17
C ALA A 369 -5.81 31.96 1.16
N GLU A 370 -6.16 32.51 0.01
CA GLU A 370 -6.94 31.83 -1.03
C GLU A 370 -6.13 30.69 -1.66
N SER A 371 -4.87 30.93 -1.99
CA SER A 371 -3.94 29.93 -2.52
C SER A 371 -3.71 28.80 -1.51
N LEU A 372 -3.53 29.13 -0.23
CA LEU A 372 -3.34 28.14 0.82
C LEU A 372 -4.58 27.25 0.99
N LEU A 373 -5.77 27.87 1.02
CA LEU A 373 -7.04 27.13 1.16
C LEU A 373 -7.27 26.21 -0.04
N SER A 374 -7.03 26.70 -1.26
CA SER A 374 -7.13 25.89 -2.49
C SER A 374 -6.22 24.66 -2.43
N ARG A 375 -4.97 24.81 -1.98
CA ARG A 375 -4.01 23.70 -1.83
C ARG A 375 -4.42 22.71 -0.74
N LEU A 376 -4.98 23.19 0.36
CA LEU A 376 -5.50 22.32 1.42
C LEU A 376 -6.69 21.49 0.94
N TRP A 377 -7.58 22.10 0.15
CA TRP A 377 -8.69 21.36 -0.47
C TRP A 377 -8.20 20.31 -1.47
N GLN A 378 -7.19 20.62 -2.27
CA GLN A 378 -6.57 19.64 -3.17
C GLN A 378 -5.91 18.49 -2.38
N ALA A 379 -5.20 18.82 -1.31
CA ALA A 379 -4.58 17.82 -0.44
C ALA A 379 -5.63 16.92 0.23
N TYR A 380 -6.75 17.49 0.68
CA TYR A 380 -7.90 16.75 1.22
C TYR A 380 -8.53 15.84 0.16
N ALA A 381 -8.73 16.34 -1.05
CA ALA A 381 -9.29 15.54 -2.15
C ALA A 381 -8.40 14.36 -2.56
N HIS A 382 -7.08 14.46 -2.40
CA HIS A 382 -6.17 13.35 -2.65
C HIS A 382 -6.29 12.24 -1.60
N TYR A 383 -6.41 12.60 -0.31
CA TYR A 383 -6.58 11.64 0.78
C TYR A 383 -7.25 12.28 1.98
N SER A 384 -8.55 12.11 2.09
CA SER A 384 -9.40 12.72 3.14
C SER A 384 -9.21 12.11 4.54
N PHE A 385 -8.55 10.96 4.63
CA PHE A 385 -8.25 10.29 5.89
C PHE A 385 -6.96 10.81 6.58
N SER A 386 -6.29 11.81 6.01
CA SER A 386 -5.13 12.44 6.65
C SER A 386 -5.56 13.42 7.74
N HIS A 387 -5.39 13.02 9.01
CA HIS A 387 -5.76 13.85 10.15
C HIS A 387 -5.09 15.23 10.14
N SER A 388 -3.80 15.31 9.77
CA SER A 388 -3.05 16.57 9.73
C SER A 388 -3.59 17.55 8.66
N VAL A 389 -4.06 17.03 7.52
CA VAL A 389 -4.67 17.85 6.46
C VAL A 389 -6.04 18.36 6.93
N VAL A 390 -6.85 17.47 7.49
CA VAL A 390 -8.19 17.79 8.00
C VAL A 390 -8.10 18.87 9.08
N GLN A 391 -7.18 18.77 10.03
CA GLN A 391 -6.97 19.76 11.08
C GLN A 391 -6.57 21.12 10.49
N ARG A 392 -5.58 21.16 9.58
CA ARG A 392 -5.14 22.41 8.94
C ARG A 392 -6.24 23.06 8.10
N LEU A 393 -7.03 22.26 7.39
CA LEU A 393 -8.15 22.74 6.60
C LEU A 393 -9.25 23.36 7.50
N ALA A 394 -9.57 22.70 8.62
CA ALA A 394 -10.49 23.21 9.63
C ALA A 394 -10.01 24.55 10.22
N ASP A 395 -8.71 24.62 10.56
CA ASP A 395 -8.09 25.83 11.13
C ASP A 395 -8.10 27.01 10.14
N GLU A 396 -7.91 26.77 8.84
CA GLU A 396 -7.96 27.84 7.83
C GLU A 396 -9.39 28.26 7.52
N LEU A 397 -10.33 27.34 7.37
CA LEU A 397 -11.76 27.65 7.18
C LEU A 397 -12.34 28.41 8.37
N GLY A 398 -11.94 28.07 9.60
CA GLY A 398 -12.39 28.75 10.83
C GLY A 398 -11.94 30.21 10.95
N LYS A 399 -11.05 30.71 10.08
CA LYS A 399 -10.63 32.12 10.00
C LYS A 399 -11.53 32.96 9.09
N SER A 400 -12.36 32.31 8.27
CA SER A 400 -13.29 32.98 7.36
C SER A 400 -14.50 33.54 8.11
N GLU A 401 -15.02 34.69 7.65
CA GLU A 401 -16.28 35.28 8.13
C GLU A 401 -17.46 34.88 7.23
N ASP A 402 -17.22 34.11 6.17
CA ASP A 402 -18.23 33.65 5.22
C ASP A 402 -19.04 32.49 5.84
N GLU A 403 -20.37 32.56 5.77
CA GLU A 403 -21.27 31.56 6.35
C GLU A 403 -21.08 30.17 5.72
N ASP A 404 -20.82 30.09 4.41
CA ASP A 404 -20.59 28.86 3.70
C ASP A 404 -19.29 28.17 4.18
N ASP A 405 -18.24 28.95 4.43
CA ASP A 405 -16.97 28.45 4.95
C ASP A 405 -17.08 27.99 6.40
N ILE A 406 -17.88 28.68 7.22
CA ILE A 406 -18.16 28.27 8.60
C ILE A 406 -18.88 26.91 8.61
N GLU A 407 -19.91 26.73 7.79
CA GLU A 407 -20.62 25.45 7.67
C GLU A 407 -19.67 24.32 7.20
N ARG A 408 -18.80 24.61 6.21
CA ARG A 408 -17.77 23.67 5.77
C ARG A 408 -16.77 23.33 6.89
N ALA A 409 -16.34 24.32 7.68
CA ALA A 409 -15.45 24.12 8.81
C ALA A 409 -16.05 23.17 9.83
N GLU A 410 -17.31 23.36 10.24
CA GLU A 410 -18.00 22.47 11.19
C GLU A 410 -18.00 21.02 10.71
N ARG A 411 -18.24 20.81 9.42
CA ARG A 411 -18.25 19.48 8.80
C ARG A 411 -16.87 18.84 8.79
N ILE A 412 -15.82 19.60 8.43
CA ILE A 412 -14.43 19.14 8.44
C ILE A 412 -13.97 18.82 9.88
N VAL A 413 -14.39 19.63 10.88
CA VAL A 413 -14.13 19.36 12.31
C VAL A 413 -14.80 18.05 12.73
N ALA A 414 -16.06 17.82 12.37
CA ALA A 414 -16.75 16.57 12.70
C ALA A 414 -16.07 15.36 12.07
N TRP A 415 -15.58 15.47 10.83
CA TRP A 415 -14.77 14.44 10.19
C TRP A 415 -13.46 14.20 10.93
N GLY A 416 -12.75 15.26 11.31
CA GLY A 416 -11.53 15.16 12.11
C GLY A 416 -11.74 14.46 13.46
N GLN A 417 -12.86 14.73 14.12
CA GLN A 417 -13.24 14.06 15.37
C GLN A 417 -13.51 12.56 15.16
N ARG A 418 -14.16 12.19 14.04
CA ARG A 418 -14.37 10.78 13.68
C ARG A 418 -13.05 10.06 13.43
N LEU A 419 -12.11 10.70 12.73
CA LEU A 419 -10.77 10.14 12.51
C LEU A 419 -10.01 9.93 13.83
N GLN A 420 -10.11 10.85 14.78
CA GLN A 420 -9.45 10.76 16.09
C GLN A 420 -10.06 9.71 17.01
N SER A 421 -11.40 9.62 17.07
CA SER A 421 -12.09 8.71 17.98
C SER A 421 -11.74 7.24 17.70
N ASP A 422 -11.34 6.96 16.47
CA ASP A 422 -11.07 5.61 16.00
C ASP A 422 -9.58 5.26 15.88
N SER A 423 -8.66 6.22 15.99
CA SER A 423 -7.23 5.95 15.83
C SER A 423 -6.41 6.27 17.08
N ALA A 424 -5.79 5.24 17.68
CA ALA A 424 -4.57 5.41 18.45
C ALA A 424 -3.33 5.60 17.54
N PHE A 425 -3.51 5.66 16.23
CA PHE A 425 -2.47 5.70 15.21
C PHE A 425 -2.47 7.07 14.52
N ASP A 426 -1.34 7.76 14.62
CA ASP A 426 -1.12 8.99 13.88
C ASP A 426 -0.74 8.67 12.43
N ASN A 427 -1.70 8.77 11.51
CA ASN A 427 -1.46 8.54 10.10
C ASN A 427 -0.61 9.63 9.43
N SER A 428 -0.26 10.72 10.13
CA SER A 428 0.74 11.68 9.66
C SER A 428 2.13 11.05 9.49
N GLN A 429 2.38 9.92 10.17
CA GLN A 429 3.62 9.16 10.07
C GLN A 429 3.64 8.13 8.94
N LEU A 430 2.51 7.89 8.25
CA LEU A 430 2.42 6.87 7.21
C LEU A 430 3.47 7.07 6.12
N LEU A 431 3.58 8.28 5.56
CA LEU A 431 4.57 8.57 4.51
C LEU A 431 6.00 8.28 4.98
N ARG A 432 6.35 8.62 6.22
CA ARG A 432 7.70 8.37 6.78
C ARG A 432 8.05 6.89 6.86
N GLY A 433 7.07 6.01 7.01
CA GLY A 433 7.25 4.57 6.97
C GLY A 433 7.55 4.02 5.57
N MET A 434 7.16 4.74 4.52
CA MET A 434 7.25 4.35 3.12
C MET A 434 8.60 4.71 2.49
N PRO A 435 8.99 4.08 1.36
CA PRO A 435 10.25 4.37 0.67
C PRO A 435 10.45 5.86 0.34
N SER A 436 9.44 6.52 -0.25
CA SER A 436 9.51 7.95 -0.59
C SER A 436 9.68 8.84 0.64
N GLY A 437 8.98 8.54 1.73
CA GLY A 437 9.11 9.29 2.98
C GLY A 437 10.47 9.12 3.63
N LYS A 438 11.01 7.90 3.66
CA LYS A 438 12.37 7.64 4.14
C LYS A 438 13.42 8.39 3.31
N LEU A 439 13.19 8.52 2.00
CA LEU A 439 14.07 9.27 1.12
C LEU A 439 13.99 10.78 1.39
N LEU A 440 12.80 11.32 1.64
CA LEU A 440 12.63 12.72 2.04
C LEU A 440 13.25 13.01 3.41
N ASP A 441 13.04 12.16 4.42
CA ASP A 441 13.67 12.28 5.74
C ASP A 441 15.20 12.19 5.63
N TRP A 442 15.73 11.35 4.75
CA TRP A 442 17.16 11.26 4.47
C TRP A 442 17.70 12.54 3.82
N LEU A 443 16.97 13.16 2.88
CA LEU A 443 17.33 14.45 2.30
C LEU A 443 17.36 15.55 3.36
N ASP A 444 16.34 15.62 4.21
CA ASP A 444 16.26 16.61 5.29
C ASP A 444 17.40 16.43 6.32
N ALA A 445 17.78 15.20 6.62
CA ALA A 445 18.88 14.88 7.52
C ALA A 445 20.27 15.28 6.97
N ARG A 446 20.39 15.52 5.65
CA ARG A 446 21.61 16.01 5.01
C ARG A 446 21.77 17.52 5.12
N ASP A 447 20.73 18.25 5.48
CA ASP A 447 20.84 19.70 5.65
C ASP A 447 21.90 20.04 6.71
N PRO A 448 22.86 20.94 6.40
CA PRO A 448 23.87 21.33 7.35
C PRO A 448 23.25 21.97 8.60
N ALA A 449 23.79 21.64 9.76
CA ALA A 449 23.38 22.31 11.00
C ALA A 449 23.58 23.83 10.89
N PRO A 450 22.80 24.68 11.58
CA PRO A 450 22.83 26.14 11.46
C PRO A 450 24.23 26.75 11.60
N ALA A 451 25.08 26.17 12.45
CA ALA A 451 26.47 26.61 12.62
C ALA A 451 27.35 26.28 11.41
N GLN A 452 27.14 25.11 10.80
CA GLN A 452 27.87 24.70 9.58
C GLN A 452 27.38 25.53 8.39
N LEU A 453 26.07 25.75 8.27
CA LEU A 453 25.45 26.58 7.24
C LEU A 453 26.05 27.99 7.26
N LYS A 454 26.14 28.63 8.43
CA LYS A 454 26.76 29.94 8.61
C LYS A 454 28.24 29.94 8.20
N LYS A 455 28.97 28.87 8.50
CA LYS A 455 30.40 28.73 8.12
C LYS A 455 30.54 28.60 6.60
N LEU A 456 29.73 27.73 5.96
CA LEU A 456 29.77 27.55 4.51
C LEU A 456 29.39 28.83 3.76
N THR A 457 28.31 29.49 4.13
CA THR A 457 27.90 30.77 3.51
C THR A 457 28.95 31.86 3.68
N THR A 458 29.62 31.93 4.85
CA THR A 458 30.72 32.87 5.07
C THR A 458 31.96 32.56 4.20
N GLN A 459 32.27 31.29 3.99
CA GLN A 459 33.36 30.88 3.10
C GLN A 459 33.06 31.24 1.65
N LEU A 460 31.85 31.01 1.17
CA LEU A 460 31.40 31.35 -0.18
C LEU A 460 31.43 32.85 -0.44
N THR A 461 31.05 33.68 0.54
CA THR A 461 31.12 35.16 0.41
C THR A 461 32.55 35.70 0.35
N ARG A 462 33.52 35.01 0.95
CA ARG A 462 34.94 35.40 0.92
C ARG A 462 35.67 35.02 -0.37
N ARG A 463 35.12 34.10 -1.16
CA ARG A 463 35.70 33.63 -2.44
C ARG A 463 34.66 33.76 -3.57
N PRO A 464 34.34 34.98 -4.03
CA PRO A 464 33.28 35.18 -5.02
C PRO A 464 33.60 34.65 -6.42
N ALA A 465 34.88 34.45 -6.74
CA ALA A 465 35.27 33.91 -8.04
C ALA A 465 35.23 32.39 -8.05
N GLY A 466 34.39 31.80 -8.88
CA GLY A 466 34.30 30.36 -9.15
C GLY A 466 33.16 29.64 -8.46
N SER A 467 32.24 30.33 -7.77
CA SER A 467 31.12 29.72 -7.08
C SER A 467 29.74 30.13 -7.60
N GLN A 468 29.68 31.04 -8.58
CA GLN A 468 28.38 31.47 -9.10
C GLN A 468 27.81 30.48 -10.11
N ILE A 469 26.61 29.96 -9.80
CA ILE A 469 25.87 29.01 -10.65
C ILE A 469 24.76 29.74 -11.41
N GLY A 470 24.79 29.62 -12.74
CA GLY A 470 23.69 30.06 -13.62
C GLY A 470 22.80 28.91 -13.99
N ILE A 471 21.50 29.06 -13.77
CA ILE A 471 20.48 28.08 -14.09
C ILE A 471 19.80 28.52 -15.40
N LEU A 472 19.91 27.69 -16.43
CA LEU A 472 19.24 27.83 -17.71
C LEU A 472 17.93 27.03 -17.63
N LEU A 473 16.83 27.67 -17.27
CA LEU A 473 15.55 27.02 -16.99
C LEU A 473 14.66 27.01 -18.23
N LEU A 474 14.31 25.81 -18.72
CA LEU A 474 13.43 25.61 -19.86
C LEU A 474 11.97 25.48 -19.41
N ASP A 475 11.13 26.37 -19.90
CA ASP A 475 9.67 26.33 -19.75
C ASP A 475 9.03 26.28 -21.15
N LEU A 476 9.19 25.14 -21.83
CA LEU A 476 8.69 24.94 -23.19
C LEU A 476 7.22 24.56 -23.23
N ASP A 477 6.67 24.01 -22.15
CA ASP A 477 5.25 23.66 -22.00
C ASP A 477 4.40 24.88 -21.60
N ALA A 478 5.03 25.98 -21.19
CA ALA A 478 4.37 27.18 -20.64
C ALA A 478 3.48 26.86 -19.43
N ASP A 479 3.93 25.96 -18.57
CA ASP A 479 3.20 25.52 -17.38
C ASP A 479 3.58 26.36 -16.16
N VAL A 480 2.68 27.26 -15.78
CA VAL A 480 2.89 28.18 -14.66
C VAL A 480 3.05 27.44 -13.32
N PHE A 481 2.37 26.32 -13.13
CA PHE A 481 2.47 25.55 -11.88
C PHE A 481 3.83 24.85 -11.75
N LYS A 482 4.32 24.26 -12.84
CA LYS A 482 5.67 23.69 -12.89
C LYS A 482 6.72 24.76 -12.63
N LEU A 483 6.60 25.89 -13.28
CA LEU A 483 7.54 27.02 -13.11
C LEU A 483 7.54 27.53 -11.67
N GLN A 484 6.35 27.65 -11.06
CA GLN A 484 6.20 28.07 -9.67
C GLN A 484 6.87 27.09 -8.71
N ALA A 485 6.68 25.77 -8.91
CA ALA A 485 7.31 24.75 -8.08
C ALA A 485 8.86 24.88 -8.09
N THR A 486 9.44 25.09 -9.26
CA THR A 486 10.89 25.34 -9.39
C THR A 486 11.31 26.60 -8.64
N PHE A 487 10.58 27.71 -8.78
CA PHE A 487 10.90 28.95 -8.06
C PHE A 487 10.78 28.80 -6.54
N ASP A 488 9.73 28.16 -6.06
CA ASP A 488 9.57 27.90 -4.62
C ASP A 488 10.72 27.09 -4.05
N SER A 489 11.23 26.11 -4.79
CA SER A 489 12.38 25.32 -4.39
C SER A 489 13.66 26.16 -4.31
N LEU A 490 13.88 27.06 -5.28
CA LEU A 490 15.02 27.98 -5.30
C LEU A 490 14.94 29.02 -4.17
N ILE A 491 13.73 29.55 -3.89
CA ILE A 491 13.52 30.48 -2.79
C ILE A 491 13.80 29.82 -1.43
N ASN A 492 13.48 28.52 -1.31
CA ASN A 492 13.73 27.75 -0.08
C ASN A 492 15.16 27.21 0.03
N SER A 493 15.97 27.31 -1.04
CA SER A 493 17.38 26.88 -1.04
C SER A 493 18.24 27.72 -0.08
N HIS A 494 19.21 27.09 0.56
CA HIS A 494 20.22 27.77 1.37
C HIS A 494 21.26 28.55 0.54
N TYR A 495 21.36 28.26 -0.76
CA TYR A 495 22.23 28.96 -1.69
C TYR A 495 21.53 30.15 -2.31
N ARG A 496 22.18 31.33 -2.32
CA ARG A 496 21.60 32.59 -2.83
C ARG A 496 22.37 33.22 -3.97
N ALA A 497 23.55 32.69 -4.30
CA ALA A 497 24.41 33.25 -5.35
C ALA A 497 24.14 32.67 -6.73
N PHE A 498 22.91 32.20 -6.99
CA PHE A 498 22.47 31.73 -8.31
C PHE A 498 21.89 32.86 -9.17
N LYS A 499 21.96 32.68 -10.49
CA LYS A 499 21.23 33.46 -11.48
C LYS A 499 20.33 32.51 -12.29
N VAL A 500 19.11 32.92 -12.55
CA VAL A 500 18.16 32.11 -13.33
C VAL A 500 17.78 32.85 -14.59
N VAL A 501 17.88 32.17 -15.72
CA VAL A 501 17.32 32.63 -17.00
C VAL A 501 16.27 31.65 -17.45
N VAL A 502 15.03 32.10 -17.52
CA VAL A 502 13.86 31.32 -17.93
C VAL A 502 13.63 31.49 -19.42
N PHE A 503 13.67 30.40 -20.17
CA PHE A 503 13.34 30.34 -21.59
C PHE A 503 11.91 29.80 -21.73
N THR A 504 10.93 30.70 -21.95
CA THR A 504 9.53 30.33 -21.97
C THR A 504 8.87 30.54 -23.33
N THR A 505 8.01 29.61 -23.72
CA THR A 505 7.08 29.74 -24.83
C THR A 505 5.78 30.46 -24.41
N GLY A 506 5.54 30.62 -23.11
CA GLY A 506 4.39 31.30 -22.52
C GLY A 506 4.43 32.82 -22.59
N GLY A 507 3.50 33.49 -21.97
CA GLY A 507 3.48 34.95 -21.80
C GLY A 507 4.64 35.42 -20.94
N LEU A 508 5.25 36.56 -21.28
CA LEU A 508 6.25 37.18 -20.42
C LEU A 508 5.57 37.91 -19.26
N PRO A 509 6.12 37.87 -18.05
CA PRO A 509 5.63 38.68 -16.94
C PRO A 509 5.86 40.17 -17.21
N ALA A 510 5.14 41.03 -16.52
CA ALA A 510 5.26 42.49 -16.66
C ALA A 510 6.69 43.00 -16.36
N THR A 511 7.39 42.30 -15.46
CA THR A 511 8.80 42.57 -15.15
C THR A 511 9.63 41.37 -15.60
N THR A 512 10.40 41.52 -16.67
CA THR A 512 11.24 40.45 -17.29
C THR A 512 12.61 40.30 -16.67
N SER A 513 13.00 41.19 -15.77
CA SER A 513 14.29 41.15 -15.05
C SER A 513 14.13 41.64 -13.63
N LEU A 514 14.58 40.88 -12.67
CA LEU A 514 14.48 41.16 -11.23
C LEU A 514 15.88 41.09 -10.57
N ASN A 515 16.35 42.22 -10.04
CA ASN A 515 17.60 42.31 -9.25
C ASN A 515 18.82 41.60 -9.84
N ASP A 516 18.96 41.54 -11.16
CA ASP A 516 20.02 40.80 -11.87
C ASP A 516 20.11 39.30 -11.51
N THR A 517 19.08 38.74 -10.89
CA THR A 517 19.01 37.36 -10.45
C THR A 517 18.09 36.50 -11.31
N LEU A 518 17.00 37.06 -11.81
CA LEU A 518 15.98 36.38 -12.61
C LEU A 518 15.74 37.16 -13.91
N HIS A 519 15.85 36.44 -15.04
CA HIS A 519 15.59 37.00 -16.37
C HIS A 519 14.66 36.06 -17.16
N PHE A 520 13.70 36.64 -17.89
CA PHE A 520 12.82 35.91 -18.79
C PHE A 520 13.16 36.21 -20.25
N VAL A 521 13.26 35.15 -21.05
CA VAL A 521 13.53 35.21 -22.47
C VAL A 521 12.43 34.50 -23.23
N LYS A 522 11.72 35.22 -24.08
CA LYS A 522 10.71 34.62 -24.97
C LYS A 522 11.37 33.77 -26.03
N VAL A 523 10.92 32.53 -26.16
CA VAL A 523 11.43 31.56 -27.12
C VAL A 523 10.29 30.87 -27.88
N THR A 524 10.66 30.12 -28.91
CA THR A 524 9.84 29.18 -29.64
C THR A 524 10.53 27.82 -29.66
N GLU A 525 9.82 26.76 -29.98
CA GLU A 525 10.40 25.42 -30.17
C GLU A 525 11.55 25.38 -31.18
N SER A 526 11.55 26.30 -32.16
CA SER A 526 12.58 26.33 -33.21
C SER A 526 13.79 27.20 -32.88
N ASN A 527 13.72 28.13 -31.92
CA ASN A 527 14.79 29.09 -31.66
C ASN A 527 15.38 29.04 -30.24
N TYR A 528 14.84 28.22 -29.35
CA TYR A 528 15.27 28.23 -27.94
C TYR A 528 16.74 27.88 -27.76
N VAL A 529 17.30 26.96 -28.54
CA VAL A 529 18.72 26.60 -28.48
C VAL A 529 19.60 27.80 -28.82
N ASP A 530 19.22 28.59 -29.83
CA ASP A 530 19.96 29.82 -30.19
C ASP A 530 19.94 30.84 -29.09
N LYS A 531 18.76 31.00 -28.48
CA LYS A 531 18.59 31.95 -27.39
C LYS A 531 19.38 31.53 -26.15
N ILE A 532 19.43 30.22 -25.83
CA ILE A 532 20.31 29.70 -24.79
C ILE A 532 21.77 30.05 -25.11
N ASN A 533 22.25 29.74 -26.29
CA ASN A 533 23.63 30.01 -26.69
C ASN A 533 23.98 31.51 -26.69
N GLN A 534 23.01 32.37 -27.02
CA GLN A 534 23.17 33.82 -26.92
C GLN A 534 23.36 34.24 -25.44
N VAL A 535 22.52 33.73 -24.54
CA VAL A 535 22.60 34.02 -23.10
C VAL A 535 23.88 33.48 -22.49
N VAL A 536 24.29 32.24 -22.83
CA VAL A 536 25.55 31.63 -22.35
C VAL A 536 26.78 32.50 -22.66
N LYS A 537 26.82 33.12 -23.83
CA LYS A 537 27.92 34.03 -24.21
C LYS A 537 27.96 35.30 -23.35
N GLN A 538 26.82 35.75 -22.88
CA GLN A 538 26.68 37.01 -22.09
C GLN A 538 26.66 36.77 -20.57
N ALA A 539 26.44 35.49 -20.15
CA ALA A 539 26.38 35.15 -18.73
C ALA A 539 27.66 35.49 -17.97
N SER A 540 27.49 35.94 -16.73
CA SER A 540 28.62 36.23 -15.82
C SER A 540 28.88 35.06 -14.87
N SER A 541 28.05 34.03 -14.84
CA SER A 541 28.22 32.85 -14.00
C SER A 541 29.34 31.95 -14.48
N ASP A 542 30.12 31.38 -13.55
CA ASP A 542 31.26 30.52 -13.88
C ASP A 542 30.81 29.11 -14.30
N TRP A 543 29.73 28.64 -13.69
CA TRP A 543 29.14 27.35 -13.92
C TRP A 543 27.69 27.50 -14.40
N LEU A 544 27.27 26.67 -15.34
CA LEU A 544 25.92 26.66 -15.88
C LEU A 544 25.31 25.27 -15.74
N MET A 545 24.04 25.23 -15.38
CA MET A 545 23.22 24.03 -15.31
C MET A 545 21.97 24.22 -16.16
N LEU A 546 21.63 23.23 -16.98
CA LEU A 546 20.37 23.17 -17.70
C LEU A 546 19.34 22.46 -16.81
N ALA A 547 18.16 23.07 -16.64
CA ALA A 547 17.06 22.53 -15.87
C ALA A 547 15.71 22.75 -16.59
N GLN A 548 14.67 22.02 -16.23
CA GLN A 548 13.33 22.15 -16.79
C GLN A 548 12.34 22.67 -15.74
N ALA A 549 11.32 23.40 -16.15
CA ALA A 549 10.23 23.82 -15.28
C ALA A 549 9.54 22.59 -14.68
N GLY A 550 9.33 22.57 -13.37
CA GLY A 550 8.83 21.44 -12.59
C GLY A 550 9.91 20.63 -11.88
N GLU A 551 11.17 20.80 -12.24
CA GLU A 551 12.30 20.26 -11.46
C GLU A 551 12.52 21.12 -10.22
N GLU A 552 12.65 20.49 -9.06
CA GLU A 552 12.77 21.17 -7.78
C GLU A 552 14.19 21.01 -7.21
N PHE A 553 14.80 22.11 -6.80
CA PHE A 553 16.13 22.08 -6.18
C PHE A 553 16.04 21.65 -4.72
N THR A 554 16.89 20.73 -4.32
CA THR A 554 17.00 20.34 -2.91
C THR A 554 17.52 21.50 -2.07
N ARG A 555 17.16 21.55 -0.81
CA ARG A 555 17.40 22.72 0.05
C ARG A 555 18.89 23.10 0.17
N SER A 556 19.75 22.10 0.25
CA SER A 556 21.20 22.28 0.42
C SER A 556 22.03 21.94 -0.82
N GLY A 557 21.44 21.30 -1.84
CA GLY A 557 22.19 20.76 -2.98
C GLY A 557 23.05 21.80 -3.72
N LEU A 558 22.48 22.94 -4.09
CA LEU A 558 23.24 24.00 -4.74
C LEU A 558 24.32 24.61 -3.83
N LEU A 559 24.09 24.69 -2.52
CA LEU A 559 25.06 25.19 -1.56
C LEU A 559 26.28 24.26 -1.48
N LEU A 560 26.03 22.96 -1.34
CA LEU A 560 27.05 21.94 -1.25
C LEU A 560 27.82 21.82 -2.57
N ALA A 561 27.10 21.82 -3.71
CA ALA A 561 27.73 21.86 -5.03
C ALA A 561 28.63 23.08 -5.20
N SER A 562 28.14 24.27 -4.85
CA SER A 562 28.96 25.50 -4.94
C SER A 562 30.19 25.44 -4.05
N ALA A 563 30.13 24.86 -2.86
CA ALA A 563 31.26 24.71 -1.97
C ALA A 563 32.33 23.78 -2.55
N GLU A 564 31.94 22.66 -3.13
CA GLU A 564 32.85 21.69 -3.79
C GLU A 564 33.50 22.30 -5.06
N LEU A 565 32.73 23.09 -5.82
CA LEU A 565 33.21 23.71 -7.05
C LEU A 565 34.32 24.77 -6.83
N ILE A 566 34.52 25.28 -5.60
CA ILE A 566 35.59 26.21 -5.28
C ILE A 566 36.97 25.60 -5.58
N ASP A 567 37.17 24.36 -5.19
CA ASP A 567 38.44 23.65 -5.32
C ASP A 567 38.52 22.79 -6.60
N ALA A 568 37.47 22.85 -7.46
CA ALA A 568 37.35 22.08 -8.69
C ALA A 568 38.09 22.72 -9.90
N GLY A 569 39.25 23.32 -9.70
CA GLY A 569 39.99 24.05 -10.75
C GLY A 569 40.27 23.23 -12.00
N GLN A 570 40.45 21.93 -11.88
CA GLN A 570 40.72 21.01 -12.99
C GLN A 570 39.42 20.39 -13.61
N CYS A 571 38.27 20.62 -13.01
CA CYS A 571 37.01 20.07 -13.53
C CYS A 571 36.47 20.91 -14.69
N ARG A 572 36.05 20.25 -15.73
CA ARG A 572 35.43 20.82 -16.94
C ARG A 572 33.93 20.81 -16.84
N ALA A 573 33.40 19.69 -16.40
CA ALA A 573 31.98 19.48 -16.11
C ALA A 573 31.82 18.50 -14.95
N VAL A 574 30.75 18.67 -14.16
CA VAL A 574 30.48 17.89 -12.96
C VAL A 574 29.02 17.41 -13.02
N ALA A 575 28.81 16.10 -13.08
CA ALA A 575 27.49 15.50 -12.91
C ALA A 575 27.06 15.57 -11.44
N VAL A 576 25.78 15.72 -11.18
CA VAL A 576 25.21 15.69 -9.83
C VAL A 576 24.24 14.52 -9.71
N ASP A 577 23.99 14.05 -8.49
CA ASP A 577 22.93 13.10 -8.21
C ASP A 577 21.56 13.79 -8.18
N GLU A 578 20.52 13.00 -8.30
CA GLU A 578 19.15 13.50 -8.32
C GLU A 578 18.17 12.48 -7.71
N ILE A 579 16.98 12.97 -7.38
CA ILE A 579 15.84 12.14 -6.99
C ILE A 579 14.86 12.15 -8.14
N HIS A 580 14.43 10.98 -8.57
CA HIS A 580 13.45 10.86 -9.65
C HIS A 580 12.04 10.66 -9.11
N ARG A 581 11.11 11.43 -9.66
CA ARG A 581 9.68 11.18 -9.55
C ARG A 581 9.32 10.12 -10.59
N GLN A 582 8.96 8.94 -10.12
CA GLN A 582 8.54 7.84 -10.98
C GLN A 582 7.19 8.12 -11.65
N ALA A 583 6.86 7.35 -12.69
CA ALA A 583 5.61 7.51 -13.43
C ALA A 583 4.35 7.34 -12.54
N ASN A 584 4.45 6.55 -11.47
CA ASN A 584 3.41 6.37 -10.46
C ASN A 584 3.37 7.49 -9.39
N GLY A 585 4.28 8.47 -9.45
CA GLY A 585 4.36 9.60 -8.52
C GLY A 585 5.20 9.34 -7.25
N THR A 586 5.75 8.14 -7.05
CA THR A 586 6.69 7.84 -5.95
C THR A 586 8.08 8.40 -6.25
N LEU A 587 8.92 8.51 -5.22
CA LEU A 587 10.28 9.02 -5.34
C LEU A 587 11.30 7.88 -5.31
N ALA A 588 12.31 7.96 -6.17
CA ALA A 588 13.42 7.01 -6.20
C ALA A 588 14.76 7.75 -6.33
N PRO A 589 15.83 7.33 -5.62
CA PRO A 589 17.14 7.93 -5.77
C PRO A 589 17.78 7.53 -7.10
N LEU A 590 18.42 8.49 -7.76
CA LEU A 590 19.29 8.26 -8.91
C LEU A 590 20.70 8.70 -8.56
N PHE A 591 21.48 7.76 -8.03
CA PHE A 591 22.87 7.98 -7.67
C PHE A 591 23.79 7.43 -8.75
N ARG A 592 24.61 8.32 -9.32
CA ARG A 592 25.50 7.96 -10.42
C ARG A 592 26.79 7.33 -9.88
N PRO A 593 27.36 6.31 -10.51
CA PRO A 593 28.59 5.65 -10.04
C PRO A 593 29.87 6.43 -10.38
N GLY A 594 29.79 7.73 -10.62
CA GLY A 594 30.85 8.52 -11.20
C GLY A 594 30.76 8.61 -12.72
N PHE A 595 31.70 9.34 -13.36
CA PHE A 595 31.70 9.44 -14.83
C PHE A 595 32.11 8.12 -15.46
N ASN A 596 31.28 7.62 -16.36
CA ASN A 596 31.51 6.40 -17.11
C ASN A 596 31.00 6.57 -18.56
N LEU A 597 31.91 6.42 -19.53
CA LEU A 597 31.59 6.62 -20.95
C LEU A 597 30.63 5.56 -21.49
N ASP A 598 30.80 4.30 -21.06
CA ASP A 598 29.89 3.21 -21.49
C ASP A 598 28.48 3.44 -20.98
N LEU A 599 28.34 3.95 -19.73
CA LEU A 599 27.04 4.33 -19.19
C LEU A 599 26.45 5.52 -19.94
N LEU A 600 27.24 6.52 -20.28
CA LEU A 600 26.80 7.68 -21.05
C LEU A 600 26.26 7.26 -22.43
N GLN A 601 26.93 6.33 -23.10
CA GLN A 601 26.51 5.83 -24.42
C GLN A 601 25.33 4.85 -24.34
N SER A 602 25.29 4.00 -23.32
CA SER A 602 24.25 2.97 -23.18
C SER A 602 22.93 3.51 -22.64
N VAL A 603 22.99 4.48 -21.71
CA VAL A 603 21.82 5.06 -21.05
C VAL A 603 21.96 6.58 -20.94
N PRO A 604 21.94 7.30 -22.08
CA PRO A 604 22.17 8.75 -22.10
C PRO A 604 21.13 9.55 -21.28
N THR A 605 19.90 9.07 -21.23
CA THR A 605 18.83 9.70 -20.44
C THR A 605 19.12 9.71 -18.93
N LEU A 606 19.95 8.78 -18.45
CA LEU A 606 20.39 8.70 -17.06
C LEU A 606 21.69 9.51 -16.83
N ALA A 607 22.64 9.42 -17.76
CA ALA A 607 23.99 9.92 -17.55
C ALA A 607 24.20 11.34 -18.06
N ALA A 608 23.39 11.82 -19.01
CA ALA A 608 23.60 13.09 -19.71
C ALA A 608 22.60 14.19 -19.28
N ARG A 609 22.24 14.23 -18.00
CA ARG A 609 21.33 15.26 -17.47
C ARG A 609 21.95 15.93 -16.25
N HIS A 610 21.61 17.22 -16.07
CA HIS A 610 21.97 18.02 -14.88
C HIS A 610 23.46 18.06 -14.61
N TRP A 611 24.22 18.45 -15.64
CA TRP A 611 25.63 18.72 -15.49
C TRP A 611 25.89 20.19 -15.16
N LEU A 612 26.73 20.44 -14.18
CA LEU A 612 27.36 21.74 -13.95
C LEU A 612 28.55 21.87 -14.91
N ILE A 613 28.41 22.72 -15.90
CA ILE A 613 29.41 22.88 -16.98
C ILE A 613 30.06 24.25 -16.85
N ARG A 614 31.41 24.33 -16.96
CA ARG A 614 32.09 25.61 -17.02
C ARG A 614 31.61 26.41 -18.21
N ARG A 615 31.17 27.65 -17.97
CA ARG A 615 30.64 28.53 -19.03
C ARG A 615 31.63 28.71 -20.16
N GLU A 616 32.92 28.93 -19.85
CA GLU A 616 33.99 29.13 -20.86
C GLU A 616 34.06 27.92 -21.81
N LEU A 617 34.07 26.71 -21.27
CA LEU A 617 34.14 25.49 -22.08
C LEU A 617 32.86 25.26 -22.91
N LEU A 618 31.70 25.63 -22.37
CA LEU A 618 30.47 25.58 -23.15
C LEU A 618 30.54 26.57 -24.35
N VAL A 619 31.12 27.77 -24.15
CA VAL A 619 31.30 28.74 -25.22
C VAL A 619 32.34 28.24 -26.25
N GLU A 620 33.48 27.70 -25.79
CA GLU A 620 34.54 27.14 -26.62
C GLU A 620 34.08 25.95 -27.46
N ALA A 621 33.20 25.10 -26.90
CA ALA A 621 32.58 23.99 -27.60
C ALA A 621 31.49 24.43 -28.61
N GLY A 622 31.26 25.75 -28.75
CA GLY A 622 30.24 26.28 -29.69
C GLY A 622 28.83 26.34 -29.15
N GLY A 623 28.62 26.05 -27.86
CA GLY A 623 27.30 26.02 -27.22
C GLY A 623 26.55 24.69 -27.44
N TYR A 624 25.28 24.69 -27.17
CA TYR A 624 24.38 23.56 -27.44
C TYR A 624 24.06 23.45 -28.95
N SER A 625 23.93 22.22 -29.48
CA SER A 625 23.68 21.97 -30.90
C SER A 625 22.19 22.07 -31.24
N ARG A 626 21.87 22.78 -32.34
CA ARG A 626 20.51 22.83 -32.91
C ARG A 626 20.09 21.53 -33.57
N GLU A 627 21.04 20.71 -33.97
CA GLU A 627 20.77 19.42 -34.64
C GLU A 627 20.20 18.40 -33.63
N PHE A 628 20.52 18.54 -32.35
CA PHE A 628 20.12 17.61 -31.30
C PHE A 628 19.33 18.31 -30.18
N PRO A 629 18.19 18.95 -30.47
CA PRO A 629 17.46 19.77 -29.51
C PRO A 629 16.91 18.99 -28.31
N LYS A 630 16.69 17.67 -28.46
CA LYS A 630 16.24 16.78 -27.36
C LYS A 630 17.40 16.10 -26.61
N ALA A 631 18.65 16.34 -27.01
CA ALA A 631 19.84 15.69 -26.46
C ALA A 631 20.98 16.68 -26.25
N LEU A 632 20.65 17.90 -25.78
CA LEU A 632 21.58 19.03 -25.69
C LEU A 632 22.84 18.71 -24.87
N GLU A 633 22.65 18.13 -23.68
CA GLU A 633 23.76 17.79 -22.78
C GLU A 633 24.53 16.57 -23.27
N PHE A 634 23.86 15.57 -23.86
CA PHE A 634 24.50 14.38 -24.39
C PHE A 634 25.45 14.73 -25.55
N ASP A 635 24.98 15.49 -26.53
CA ASP A 635 25.79 15.97 -27.64
C ASP A 635 26.99 16.81 -27.16
N LEU A 636 26.73 17.73 -26.22
CA LEU A 636 27.78 18.57 -25.64
C LEU A 636 28.86 17.75 -24.94
N LEU A 637 28.48 16.77 -24.13
CA LEU A 637 29.42 15.91 -23.39
C LEU A 637 30.30 15.10 -24.36
N LEU A 638 29.72 14.56 -25.45
CA LEU A 638 30.49 13.86 -26.46
C LEU A 638 31.51 14.78 -27.13
N ARG A 639 31.14 16.01 -27.53
CA ARG A 639 32.05 17.00 -28.09
C ARG A 639 33.17 17.41 -27.11
N LEU A 640 32.83 17.55 -25.81
CA LEU A 640 33.85 17.83 -24.77
C LEU A 640 34.84 16.66 -24.63
N ILE A 641 34.37 15.41 -24.76
CA ILE A 641 35.22 14.21 -24.73
C ILE A 641 36.12 14.16 -25.97
N GLU A 642 35.57 14.43 -27.15
CA GLU A 642 36.34 14.47 -28.41
C GLU A 642 37.45 15.53 -28.38
N GLN A 643 37.19 16.71 -27.79
CA GLN A 643 38.14 17.83 -27.70
C GLN A 643 39.21 17.63 -26.64
N GLY A 644 38.90 17.01 -25.51
CA GLY A 644 39.81 16.99 -24.36
C GLY A 644 39.84 15.67 -23.58
N GLY A 645 39.34 14.60 -24.13
CA GLY A 645 39.25 13.31 -23.45
C GLY A 645 38.29 13.33 -22.24
N MET A 646 38.38 12.33 -21.41
CA MET A 646 37.56 12.19 -20.21
C MET A 646 38.09 12.94 -18.99
N SER A 647 39.33 13.51 -19.07
CA SER A 647 39.94 14.26 -17.98
C SER A 647 39.09 15.49 -17.63
N GLY A 648 38.88 15.73 -16.35
CA GLY A 648 38.09 16.87 -15.86
C GLY A 648 36.58 16.70 -15.94
N LEU A 649 36.06 15.53 -16.37
CA LEU A 649 34.68 15.15 -16.19
C LEU A 649 34.54 14.43 -14.84
N ALA A 650 33.79 15.03 -13.93
CA ALA A 650 33.70 14.60 -12.55
C ALA A 650 32.25 14.30 -12.15
N HIS A 651 32.07 13.72 -10.98
CA HIS A 651 30.78 13.46 -10.37
C HIS A 651 30.79 13.95 -8.92
N LEU A 652 29.72 14.60 -8.52
CA LEU A 652 29.45 15.02 -7.16
C LEU A 652 28.29 14.17 -6.61
N SER A 653 28.59 13.38 -5.59
CA SER A 653 27.61 12.52 -4.91
C SER A 653 26.67 13.35 -4.01
N GLU A 654 25.97 14.31 -4.61
CA GLU A 654 25.02 15.18 -3.94
C GLU A 654 23.73 15.27 -4.77
N PRO A 655 22.56 14.90 -4.22
CA PRO A 655 21.27 15.08 -4.88
C PRO A 655 20.90 16.57 -4.91
N VAL A 656 21.04 17.19 -6.07
CA VAL A 656 20.80 18.63 -6.25
C VAL A 656 19.35 18.90 -6.66
N LEU A 657 18.71 17.95 -7.31
CA LEU A 657 17.37 18.10 -7.91
C LEU A 657 16.45 16.93 -7.57
N ILE A 658 15.15 17.24 -7.53
CA ILE A 658 14.04 16.29 -7.61
C ILE A 658 13.37 16.51 -8.97
N CYS A 659 13.39 15.49 -9.85
CA CYS A 659 12.98 15.59 -11.27
C CYS A 659 11.75 14.77 -11.57
#